data_4b58026681f1cd72dcf03ad24c4ee58c
#
_entry.id   4b58026681f1cd72dcf03ad24c4ee58c
#
_cell.length_a   1.000
_cell.length_b   1.000
_cell.length_c   1.000
_cell.angle_alpha   90.00
_cell.angle_beta   90.00
_cell.angle_gamma   90.00
#
_symmetry.space_group_name_H-M   'P 1'
#
loop_
_entity.id
_entity.type
_entity.pdbx_description
1 polymer ?
#
loop_
_entity_poly.entity_id
_entity_poly.type
_entity_poly.pdbx_seq_one_letter_code
_entity_poly.pdbx_strand_id
1 'polypeptide(L)'
;MQEGKACSFDVVVVGAGIAGCTAARELARYDLSICVLEAGNDIACGATRANSAIVHAGFDPVPGTLKARFNVEGSKAYPRWCDELGVQFRHNGSMVLAFDDEGRLKLDELARRAQANGVEGVHIVSGDRAREMEPNVSPEVACALVAPTGGIVDPYGFAFAAAENACGNGVRFQFNHRVERIARADGGFTLEAAGERFFARTVVNAAGLFADELNNMVSGERFFITPRRGEYYLYDIEYATTFEHTMFQVPGPLGKGVLVTPTIHGNMLIGPNSVSQASKTDLSTTQEGLADIVERARRTWPAASPRGAITNFAGLRAAGESGDFVIGEAADAPGFFNIACFESPGLTSAPAVATFIASQVAARLGAGSNPSFNPRRAPQLPFTAMTDEQRERAIASDPAFGHVVCRCCEVSEAEVLRALHGPLPVLSLDAIKWRTGATMGRCHGGFCSPELVEIMSRELGCAPDAINKRLAGSRMIASARADYVELAREGGGLAKGVLHEEADARRSELGAPARIEDSFDVVVIGGGAAGMAAAASARRAGAARVAMVDREERPGGVLKQCVHNGFGLHRMKAELTGPEYAAQEEQAVIDAGVTCEYGVSVLRIDDEGTGKLVVGTRFGAELLLHAKAVVLATGSRERGLGALGIAGARPSGVYTAGCAQNFMNLQGLVPGSTAVVLGSGDIGLIMARRMSLSGIKVLGVYEIMPFSSGLRRNIVQCLDDFGIPLHLLRTVVRLEGETRLNAVVVADVDPATRRPIEGTEERIPCDTLVLSCGLIPENEVAKTAGVALSPMTGGAVVDERLATSVPGVFACGNALHVHDLADFASEEGERAGASAAAFARAAADTMCATDAVGNASEPPIEVVAGKGVRYVVPQVISRDAEGPVTLSFRVSDVIEGARFEVRSCDDAGAGEVLARARDMVAVPAEMRRMKVDAESLVGCSRIEVTAVSGLVTSQAPVAEGGTR
;
A
#
# COMPACT_ATOMS: atom_id res chain seq x y z
N MET A 1 -32.34 31.90 -23.91
CA MET A 1 -32.12 30.72 -23.03
C MET A 1 -33.27 29.75 -23.30
N GLN A 2 -33.04 28.64 -23.98
CA GLN A 2 -34.05 27.61 -24.12
C GLN A 2 -34.29 27.02 -22.73
N GLU A 3 -35.51 27.03 -22.24
CA GLU A 3 -35.92 26.29 -21.04
C GLU A 3 -35.63 24.78 -21.28
N GLY A 4 -34.53 24.31 -20.70
CA GLY A 4 -34.19 22.90 -20.72
C GLY A 4 -35.33 22.12 -20.04
N LYS A 5 -35.79 21.06 -20.71
CA LYS A 5 -36.81 20.15 -20.20
C LYS A 5 -36.32 19.59 -18.85
N ALA A 6 -36.99 19.91 -17.74
CA ALA A 6 -36.65 19.39 -16.42
C ALA A 6 -36.72 17.84 -16.44
N CYS A 7 -35.64 17.16 -16.02
CA CYS A 7 -35.68 15.73 -15.81
C CYS A 7 -36.59 15.43 -14.62
N SER A 8 -37.65 14.63 -14.81
CA SER A 8 -38.62 14.30 -13.78
C SER A 8 -38.49 12.88 -13.27
N PHE A 9 -38.51 12.71 -11.96
CA PHE A 9 -38.43 11.42 -11.26
C PHE A 9 -39.47 11.36 -10.13
N ASP A 10 -39.83 10.15 -9.74
CA ASP A 10 -40.63 9.94 -8.52
C ASP A 10 -39.79 10.24 -7.29
N VAL A 11 -38.53 9.80 -7.30
CA VAL A 11 -37.61 9.99 -6.18
C VAL A 11 -36.24 10.51 -6.65
N VAL A 12 -35.75 11.58 -6.04
CA VAL A 12 -34.36 11.98 -6.14
C VAL A 12 -33.67 11.75 -4.81
N VAL A 13 -32.59 10.93 -4.83
CA VAL A 13 -31.70 10.72 -3.68
C VAL A 13 -30.52 11.68 -3.82
N VAL A 14 -30.22 12.48 -2.81
CA VAL A 14 -29.08 13.41 -2.84
C VAL A 14 -27.94 12.85 -2.01
N GLY A 15 -26.85 12.54 -2.71
CA GLY A 15 -25.62 11.93 -2.15
C GLY A 15 -25.53 10.43 -2.42
N ALA A 16 -24.35 9.99 -2.91
CA ALA A 16 -24.02 8.60 -3.19
C ALA A 16 -23.00 8.01 -2.19
N GLY A 17 -23.10 8.41 -0.92
CA GLY A 17 -22.46 7.70 0.19
C GLY A 17 -23.20 6.41 0.54
N ILE A 18 -22.75 5.69 1.59
CA ILE A 18 -23.37 4.43 2.01
C ILE A 18 -24.89 4.57 2.23
N ALA A 19 -25.34 5.68 2.84
CA ALA A 19 -26.76 5.95 3.08
C ALA A 19 -27.55 6.08 1.78
N GLY A 20 -27.05 6.86 0.81
CA GLY A 20 -27.73 7.06 -0.47
C GLY A 20 -27.71 5.82 -1.36
N CYS A 21 -26.59 5.10 -1.44
CA CYS A 21 -26.48 3.88 -2.23
C CYS A 21 -27.41 2.76 -1.71
N THR A 22 -27.47 2.56 -0.39
CA THR A 22 -28.36 1.56 0.21
C THR A 22 -29.83 1.97 0.09
N ALA A 23 -30.15 3.26 0.27
CA ALA A 23 -31.51 3.77 0.08
C ALA A 23 -31.96 3.63 -1.39
N ALA A 24 -31.13 3.96 -2.34
CA ALA A 24 -31.42 3.81 -3.78
C ALA A 24 -31.69 2.35 -4.15
N ARG A 25 -30.90 1.40 -3.62
CA ARG A 25 -31.13 -0.03 -3.80
C ARG A 25 -32.49 -0.49 -3.25
N GLU A 26 -32.83 -0.09 -2.03
CA GLU A 26 -34.11 -0.51 -1.42
C GLU A 26 -35.30 0.18 -2.06
N LEU A 27 -35.17 1.43 -2.52
CA LEU A 27 -36.19 2.12 -3.28
C LEU A 27 -36.48 1.39 -4.61
N ALA A 28 -35.47 0.82 -5.28
CA ALA A 28 -35.65 0.06 -6.51
C ALA A 28 -36.52 -1.22 -6.35
N ARG A 29 -36.83 -1.65 -5.11
CA ARG A 29 -37.81 -2.72 -4.85
C ARG A 29 -39.23 -2.32 -5.21
N TYR A 30 -39.47 -1.04 -5.42
CA TYR A 30 -40.77 -0.48 -5.75
C TYR A 30 -40.79 0.05 -7.18
N ASP A 31 -41.97 0.10 -7.78
CA ASP A 31 -42.17 0.63 -9.13
C ASP A 31 -42.09 2.15 -9.11
N LEU A 32 -40.84 2.66 -9.10
CA LEU A 32 -40.49 4.08 -8.97
C LEU A 32 -39.37 4.43 -9.97
N SER A 33 -39.46 5.60 -10.55
CA SER A 33 -38.35 6.22 -11.28
C SER A 33 -37.42 6.94 -10.28
N ILE A 34 -36.15 6.51 -10.20
CA ILE A 34 -35.20 6.95 -9.18
C ILE A 34 -33.95 7.52 -9.82
N CYS A 35 -33.51 8.69 -9.32
CA CYS A 35 -32.24 9.30 -9.66
C CYS A 35 -31.43 9.60 -8.42
N VAL A 36 -30.12 9.32 -8.45
CA VAL A 36 -29.16 9.70 -7.41
C VAL A 36 -28.30 10.84 -7.96
N LEU A 37 -28.25 11.98 -7.25
CA LEU A 37 -27.39 13.12 -7.57
C LEU A 37 -26.19 13.12 -6.61
N GLU A 38 -24.97 13.00 -7.15
CA GLU A 38 -23.72 12.98 -6.38
C GLU A 38 -22.84 14.17 -6.77
N ALA A 39 -22.33 14.87 -5.76
CA ALA A 39 -21.45 16.02 -5.93
C ALA A 39 -20.06 15.62 -6.46
N GLY A 40 -19.59 14.44 -6.09
CA GLY A 40 -18.31 13.88 -6.52
C GLY A 40 -18.37 13.23 -7.90
N ASN A 41 -17.21 12.82 -8.39
CA ASN A 41 -17.09 12.11 -9.67
C ASN A 41 -17.26 10.60 -9.55
N ASP A 42 -17.53 10.11 -8.34
CA ASP A 42 -17.75 8.69 -8.04
C ASP A 42 -18.60 8.55 -6.77
N ILE A 43 -19.05 7.34 -6.47
CA ILE A 43 -19.72 7.04 -5.19
C ILE A 43 -18.73 6.99 -4.03
N ALA A 44 -19.26 6.98 -2.81
CA ALA A 44 -18.49 6.86 -1.56
C ALA A 44 -17.40 7.95 -1.39
N CYS A 45 -17.52 9.12 -2.02
CA CYS A 45 -16.51 10.18 -1.96
C CYS A 45 -16.37 10.86 -0.59
N GLY A 46 -17.32 10.67 0.34
CA GLY A 46 -17.32 11.23 1.69
C GLY A 46 -16.81 10.27 2.77
N ALA A 47 -17.50 10.29 3.94
CA ALA A 47 -17.16 9.48 5.12
C ALA A 47 -17.15 7.96 4.88
N THR A 48 -17.85 7.49 3.87
CA THR A 48 -17.96 6.05 3.54
C THR A 48 -16.61 5.39 3.27
N ARG A 49 -15.64 6.10 2.67
CA ARG A 49 -14.30 5.57 2.36
C ARG A 49 -13.27 5.78 3.48
N ALA A 50 -13.62 6.56 4.52
CA ALA A 50 -12.68 6.94 5.57
C ALA A 50 -13.32 6.75 6.94
N ASN A 51 -13.45 5.48 7.34
CA ASN A 51 -14.04 5.04 8.61
C ASN A 51 -13.31 3.77 9.10
N SER A 52 -13.77 3.20 10.21
CA SER A 52 -13.14 2.03 10.85
C SER A 52 -13.59 0.68 10.28
N ALA A 53 -14.45 0.65 9.27
CA ALA A 53 -14.95 -0.58 8.62
C ALA A 53 -15.69 -1.57 9.54
N ILE A 54 -16.22 -1.09 10.67
CA ILE A 54 -16.79 -1.91 11.73
C ILE A 54 -18.31 -2.01 11.58
N VAL A 55 -18.83 -3.23 11.68
CA VAL A 55 -20.24 -3.52 11.92
C VAL A 55 -20.41 -3.69 13.43
N HIS A 56 -20.90 -2.64 14.08
CA HIS A 56 -21.03 -2.60 15.55
C HIS A 56 -22.13 -3.54 16.05
N ALA A 57 -21.87 -4.25 17.15
CA ALA A 57 -22.83 -5.15 17.78
C ALA A 57 -24.10 -4.44 18.32
N GLY A 58 -23.96 -3.19 18.81
CA GLY A 58 -25.10 -2.41 19.32
C GLY A 58 -25.09 -2.18 20.84
N PHE A 59 -24.00 -2.49 21.54
CA PHE A 59 -23.89 -2.34 23.00
C PHE A 59 -23.73 -0.88 23.46
N ASP A 60 -23.21 0.02 22.62
CA ASP A 60 -22.80 1.37 23.01
C ASP A 60 -23.93 2.43 22.94
N PRO A 61 -24.80 2.46 21.92
CA PRO A 61 -25.83 3.48 21.81
C PRO A 61 -26.82 3.45 23.00
N VAL A 62 -27.29 4.65 23.39
CA VAL A 62 -28.25 4.80 24.48
C VAL A 62 -29.57 4.14 24.09
N PRO A 63 -30.16 3.27 24.94
CA PRO A 63 -31.43 2.63 24.65
C PRO A 63 -32.57 3.63 24.36
N GLY A 64 -33.40 3.32 23.37
CA GLY A 64 -34.50 4.16 22.92
C GLY A 64 -34.15 5.20 21.83
N THR A 65 -32.88 5.37 21.50
CA THR A 65 -32.43 6.25 20.40
C THR A 65 -32.55 5.57 19.03
N LEU A 66 -32.60 6.35 17.96
CA LEU A 66 -32.55 5.83 16.59
C LEU A 66 -31.23 5.12 16.30
N LYS A 67 -30.12 5.60 16.87
CA LYS A 67 -28.83 4.91 16.83
C LYS A 67 -28.90 3.51 17.42
N ALA A 68 -29.53 3.32 18.58
CA ALA A 68 -29.68 2.01 19.21
C ALA A 68 -30.50 1.06 18.34
N ARG A 69 -31.66 1.52 17.90
CA ARG A 69 -32.58 0.75 17.06
C ARG A 69 -31.89 0.29 15.76
N PHE A 70 -31.46 1.25 14.96
CA PHE A 70 -30.92 0.94 13.62
C PHE A 70 -29.57 0.27 13.66
N ASN A 71 -28.77 0.43 14.73
CA ASN A 71 -27.54 -0.34 14.89
C ASN A 71 -27.85 -1.85 15.00
N VAL A 72 -28.74 -2.24 15.87
CA VAL A 72 -29.06 -3.66 16.11
C VAL A 72 -29.76 -4.27 14.89
N GLU A 73 -30.77 -3.55 14.32
CA GLU A 73 -31.46 -4.00 13.12
C GLU A 73 -30.48 -4.13 11.93
N GLY A 74 -29.58 -3.16 11.74
CA GLY A 74 -28.57 -3.14 10.69
C GLY A 74 -27.55 -4.26 10.86
N SER A 75 -27.00 -4.44 12.06
CA SER A 75 -26.04 -5.53 12.35
C SER A 75 -26.61 -6.91 11.97
N LYS A 76 -27.88 -7.16 12.33
CA LYS A 76 -28.59 -8.39 11.96
C LYS A 76 -28.82 -8.53 10.45
N ALA A 77 -28.92 -7.42 9.71
CA ALA A 77 -29.15 -7.42 8.27
C ALA A 77 -27.88 -7.66 7.44
N TYR A 78 -26.69 -7.33 7.99
CA TYR A 78 -25.42 -7.36 7.24
C TYR A 78 -25.10 -8.69 6.57
N PRO A 79 -25.19 -9.86 7.24
CA PRO A 79 -24.85 -11.14 6.61
C PRO A 79 -25.65 -11.39 5.33
N ARG A 80 -26.98 -11.13 5.39
CA ARG A 80 -27.86 -11.29 4.22
C ARG A 80 -27.50 -10.30 3.10
N TRP A 81 -27.27 -9.02 3.43
CA TRP A 81 -26.94 -8.02 2.43
C TRP A 81 -25.59 -8.31 1.77
N CYS A 82 -24.60 -8.77 2.53
CA CYS A 82 -23.31 -9.15 1.98
C CYS A 82 -23.40 -10.37 1.06
N ASP A 83 -24.24 -11.37 1.41
CA ASP A 83 -24.52 -12.53 0.52
C ASP A 83 -25.21 -12.08 -0.79
N GLU A 84 -26.26 -11.26 -0.69
CA GLU A 84 -26.97 -10.73 -1.86
C GLU A 84 -26.06 -9.91 -2.79
N LEU A 85 -25.13 -9.14 -2.22
CA LEU A 85 -24.25 -8.21 -2.94
C LEU A 85 -22.89 -8.81 -3.32
N GLY A 86 -22.55 -10.00 -2.83
CA GLY A 86 -21.25 -10.64 -3.05
C GLY A 86 -20.10 -9.87 -2.41
N VAL A 87 -20.30 -9.34 -1.19
CA VAL A 87 -19.30 -8.56 -0.45
C VAL A 87 -18.80 -9.37 0.73
N GLN A 88 -17.50 -9.31 0.99
CA GLN A 88 -16.89 -9.99 2.13
C GLN A 88 -17.33 -9.36 3.45
N PHE A 89 -17.69 -10.21 4.39
CA PHE A 89 -18.07 -9.86 5.75
C PHE A 89 -17.56 -10.93 6.72
N ARG A 90 -17.07 -10.50 7.88
CA ARG A 90 -16.61 -11.42 8.91
C ARG A 90 -17.11 -11.01 10.29
N HIS A 91 -17.75 -11.95 11.01
CA HIS A 91 -18.00 -11.80 12.44
C HIS A 91 -16.70 -12.07 13.18
N ASN A 92 -15.93 -11.02 13.49
CA ASN A 92 -14.70 -11.12 14.27
C ASN A 92 -14.88 -10.77 15.75
N GLY A 93 -16.08 -10.32 16.13
CA GLY A 93 -16.36 -9.87 17.48
C GLY A 93 -15.70 -8.54 17.86
N SER A 94 -16.07 -8.04 19.01
CA SER A 94 -15.51 -6.81 19.59
C SER A 94 -15.15 -7.01 21.05
N MET A 95 -14.06 -6.41 21.52
CA MET A 95 -13.66 -6.36 22.91
C MET A 95 -13.52 -4.90 23.37
N VAL A 96 -14.15 -4.55 24.49
CA VAL A 96 -13.98 -3.24 25.14
C VAL A 96 -13.14 -3.43 26.39
N LEU A 97 -11.95 -2.84 26.42
CA LEU A 97 -10.94 -3.03 27.44
C LEU A 97 -11.09 -2.02 28.59
N ALA A 98 -11.04 -2.50 29.84
CA ALA A 98 -10.91 -1.69 31.03
C ALA A 98 -9.60 -2.00 31.74
N PHE A 99 -8.99 -0.96 32.32
CA PHE A 99 -7.66 -1.02 32.92
C PHE A 99 -7.69 -0.78 34.45
N ASP A 100 -8.85 -0.41 34.97
CA ASP A 100 -9.08 -0.07 36.36
C ASP A 100 -10.55 -0.32 36.79
N ASP A 101 -10.87 -0.10 38.06
CA ASP A 101 -12.20 -0.28 38.62
C ASP A 101 -13.24 0.69 38.03
N GLU A 102 -12.87 1.92 37.70
CA GLU A 102 -13.75 2.89 37.03
C GLU A 102 -14.13 2.37 35.64
N GLY A 103 -13.15 1.87 34.88
CA GLY A 103 -13.38 1.22 33.59
C GLY A 103 -14.30 0.00 33.71
N ARG A 104 -14.17 -0.79 34.79
CA ARG A 104 -15.05 -1.93 35.05
C ARG A 104 -16.51 -1.50 35.23
N LEU A 105 -16.76 -0.43 35.99
CA LEU A 105 -18.11 0.10 36.14
C LEU A 105 -18.72 0.56 34.81
N LYS A 106 -17.92 1.11 33.92
CA LYS A 106 -18.34 1.48 32.55
C LYS A 106 -18.68 0.24 31.72
N LEU A 107 -17.91 -0.86 31.85
CA LEU A 107 -18.26 -2.12 31.17
C LEU A 107 -19.60 -2.69 31.68
N ASP A 108 -19.86 -2.62 32.98
CA ASP A 108 -21.16 -3.06 33.54
C ASP A 108 -22.34 -2.21 33.03
N GLU A 109 -22.10 -0.90 32.78
CA GLU A 109 -23.07 -0.02 32.13
C GLU A 109 -23.32 -0.44 30.68
N LEU A 110 -22.25 -0.67 29.91
CA LEU A 110 -22.34 -1.11 28.51
C LEU A 110 -23.04 -2.47 28.39
N ALA A 111 -22.78 -3.40 29.30
CA ALA A 111 -23.47 -4.69 29.34
C ALA A 111 -24.98 -4.54 29.58
N ARG A 112 -25.38 -3.64 30.48
CA ARG A 112 -26.79 -3.30 30.70
C ARG A 112 -27.44 -2.64 29.47
N ARG A 113 -26.74 -1.74 28.80
CA ARG A 113 -27.20 -1.13 27.54
C ARG A 113 -27.37 -2.19 26.46
N ALA A 114 -26.39 -3.10 26.33
CA ALA A 114 -26.45 -4.22 25.37
C ALA A 114 -27.73 -5.06 25.58
N GLN A 115 -28.00 -5.43 26.82
CA GLN A 115 -29.23 -6.17 27.18
C GLN A 115 -30.49 -5.39 26.80
N ALA A 116 -30.54 -4.08 27.13
CA ALA A 116 -31.71 -3.22 26.83
C ALA A 116 -31.90 -3.03 25.31
N ASN A 117 -30.84 -3.02 24.55
CA ASN A 117 -30.85 -2.91 23.07
C ASN A 117 -31.10 -4.27 22.39
N GLY A 118 -31.14 -5.40 23.12
CA GLY A 118 -31.33 -6.73 22.55
C GLY A 118 -30.13 -7.28 21.80
N VAL A 119 -28.91 -6.95 22.25
CA VAL A 119 -27.65 -7.50 21.74
C VAL A 119 -27.33 -8.83 22.43
N GLU A 120 -27.15 -9.87 21.65
CA GLU A 120 -26.97 -11.23 22.18
C GLU A 120 -25.50 -11.54 22.49
N GLY A 121 -25.26 -12.43 23.49
CA GLY A 121 -23.94 -13.00 23.76
C GLY A 121 -22.93 -12.07 24.43
N VAL A 122 -23.32 -10.85 24.83
CA VAL A 122 -22.43 -9.90 25.49
C VAL A 122 -22.14 -10.36 26.93
N HIS A 123 -20.84 -10.44 27.27
CA HIS A 123 -20.39 -10.85 28.61
C HIS A 123 -19.06 -10.19 28.96
N ILE A 124 -18.72 -10.18 30.26
CA ILE A 124 -17.46 -9.61 30.74
C ILE A 124 -16.52 -10.74 31.15
N VAL A 125 -15.26 -10.63 30.71
CA VAL A 125 -14.18 -11.59 31.03
C VAL A 125 -13.10 -10.92 31.88
N SER A 126 -12.32 -11.71 32.62
CA SER A 126 -11.14 -11.22 33.34
C SER A 126 -10.02 -10.80 32.38
N GLY A 127 -9.04 -10.03 32.90
CA GLY A 127 -7.87 -9.63 32.11
C GLY A 127 -7.04 -10.83 31.64
N ASP A 128 -6.92 -11.88 32.47
CA ASP A 128 -6.23 -13.12 32.06
C ASP A 128 -6.93 -13.77 30.87
N ARG A 129 -8.25 -13.88 30.93
CA ARG A 129 -9.01 -14.44 29.82
C ARG A 129 -8.93 -13.58 28.56
N ALA A 130 -8.91 -12.26 28.71
CA ALA A 130 -8.72 -11.35 27.58
C ALA A 130 -7.34 -11.54 26.93
N ARG A 131 -6.27 -11.76 27.70
CA ARG A 131 -4.92 -12.06 27.20
C ARG A 131 -4.81 -13.46 26.55
N GLU A 132 -5.55 -14.44 27.05
CA GLU A 132 -5.63 -15.75 26.39
C GLU A 132 -6.30 -15.65 25.01
N MET A 133 -7.35 -14.81 24.88
CA MET A 133 -8.05 -14.58 23.62
C MET A 133 -7.22 -13.75 22.66
N GLU A 134 -6.48 -12.74 23.17
CA GLU A 134 -5.69 -11.78 22.39
C GLU A 134 -4.29 -11.61 23.04
N PRO A 135 -3.33 -12.44 22.67
CA PRO A 135 -2.00 -12.47 23.31
C PRO A 135 -1.20 -11.16 23.21
N ASN A 136 -1.52 -10.32 22.23
CA ASN A 136 -0.84 -9.04 22.00
C ASN A 136 -1.46 -7.86 22.76
N VAL A 137 -2.55 -8.09 23.50
CA VAL A 137 -3.17 -7.04 24.30
C VAL A 137 -2.28 -6.67 25.49
N SER A 138 -2.37 -5.42 25.94
CA SER A 138 -1.59 -4.91 27.09
C SER A 138 -1.77 -5.79 28.34
N PRO A 139 -0.68 -6.07 29.07
CA PRO A 139 -0.73 -6.77 30.35
C PRO A 139 -1.51 -6.00 31.42
N GLU A 140 -1.72 -4.68 31.24
CA GLU A 140 -2.46 -3.81 32.17
C GLU A 140 -3.99 -3.97 32.08
N VAL A 141 -4.50 -4.74 31.13
CA VAL A 141 -5.94 -4.98 31.00
C VAL A 141 -6.47 -5.75 32.21
N ALA A 142 -7.35 -5.11 32.97
CA ALA A 142 -8.00 -5.68 34.18
C ALA A 142 -9.18 -6.58 33.83
N CYS A 143 -10.00 -6.15 32.86
CA CYS A 143 -11.13 -6.94 32.35
C CYS A 143 -11.57 -6.42 30.98
N ALA A 144 -12.40 -7.18 30.28
CA ALA A 144 -12.93 -6.80 28.97
C ALA A 144 -14.39 -7.23 28.80
N LEU A 145 -15.19 -6.40 28.12
CA LEU A 145 -16.51 -6.78 27.63
C LEU A 145 -16.36 -7.37 26.22
N VAL A 146 -16.85 -8.57 26.01
CA VAL A 146 -16.85 -9.28 24.73
C VAL A 146 -18.24 -9.21 24.10
N ALA A 147 -18.31 -8.78 22.84
CA ALA A 147 -19.54 -8.71 22.04
C ALA A 147 -19.33 -9.51 20.73
N PRO A 148 -19.74 -10.78 20.67
CA PRO A 148 -19.44 -11.70 19.57
C PRO A 148 -20.15 -11.35 18.26
N THR A 149 -21.25 -10.60 18.31
CA THR A 149 -22.04 -10.20 17.12
C THR A 149 -21.45 -9.02 16.35
N GLY A 150 -20.36 -8.43 16.83
CA GLY A 150 -19.60 -7.44 16.09
C GLY A 150 -18.92 -8.03 14.85
N GLY A 151 -18.64 -7.21 13.84
CA GLY A 151 -17.99 -7.67 12.62
C GLY A 151 -17.23 -6.57 11.88
N ILE A 152 -16.57 -6.97 10.81
CA ILE A 152 -15.86 -6.08 9.87
C ILE A 152 -16.33 -6.34 8.45
N VAL A 153 -16.32 -5.27 7.64
CA VAL A 153 -16.76 -5.29 6.24
C VAL A 153 -15.87 -4.38 5.41
N ASP A 154 -15.87 -4.56 4.07
CA ASP A 154 -15.35 -3.54 3.16
C ASP A 154 -16.41 -2.42 2.99
N PRO A 155 -16.22 -1.23 3.56
CA PRO A 155 -17.25 -0.19 3.56
C PRO A 155 -17.47 0.44 2.18
N TYR A 156 -16.42 0.58 1.38
CA TYR A 156 -16.54 1.10 0.02
C TYR A 156 -17.00 0.02 -0.95
N GLY A 157 -16.48 -1.19 -0.88
CA GLY A 157 -16.96 -2.33 -1.68
C GLY A 157 -18.44 -2.60 -1.44
N PHE A 158 -18.94 -2.48 -0.19
CA PHE A 158 -20.36 -2.58 0.12
C PHE A 158 -21.19 -1.47 -0.52
N ALA A 159 -20.70 -0.21 -0.49
CA ALA A 159 -21.38 0.91 -1.13
C ALA A 159 -21.40 0.77 -2.66
N PHE A 160 -20.27 0.35 -3.29
CA PHE A 160 -20.18 0.06 -4.70
C PHE A 160 -21.14 -1.04 -5.13
N ALA A 161 -21.15 -2.14 -4.41
CA ALA A 161 -22.03 -3.25 -4.70
C ALA A 161 -23.52 -2.88 -4.59
N ALA A 162 -23.89 -2.06 -3.59
CA ALA A 162 -25.25 -1.56 -3.44
C ALA A 162 -25.63 -0.62 -4.62
N ALA A 163 -24.74 0.28 -5.03
CA ALA A 163 -24.97 1.18 -6.14
C ALA A 163 -25.05 0.45 -7.49
N GLU A 164 -24.17 -0.50 -7.76
CA GLU A 164 -24.20 -1.31 -8.98
C GLU A 164 -25.48 -2.16 -9.05
N ASN A 165 -25.90 -2.73 -7.91
CA ASN A 165 -27.17 -3.45 -7.84
C ASN A 165 -28.37 -2.52 -8.09
N ALA A 166 -28.34 -1.29 -7.54
CA ALA A 166 -29.36 -0.27 -7.81
C ALA A 166 -29.40 0.09 -9.31
N CYS A 167 -28.24 0.31 -9.95
CA CYS A 167 -28.15 0.52 -11.41
C CYS A 167 -28.75 -0.63 -12.19
N GLY A 168 -28.41 -1.88 -11.86
CA GLY A 168 -28.96 -3.07 -12.49
C GLY A 168 -30.50 -3.19 -12.35
N ASN A 169 -31.07 -2.51 -11.35
CA ASN A 169 -32.51 -2.40 -11.11
C ASN A 169 -33.12 -1.07 -11.61
N GLY A 170 -32.41 -0.33 -12.49
CA GLY A 170 -32.96 0.83 -13.22
C GLY A 170 -32.75 2.19 -12.54
N VAL A 171 -32.01 2.27 -11.41
CA VAL A 171 -31.66 3.55 -10.79
C VAL A 171 -30.63 4.28 -11.62
N ARG A 172 -30.81 5.57 -11.84
CA ARG A 172 -29.86 6.44 -12.55
C ARG A 172 -28.96 7.17 -11.56
N PHE A 173 -27.65 7.17 -11.81
CA PHE A 173 -26.67 7.96 -11.06
C PHE A 173 -26.14 9.08 -11.93
N GLN A 174 -26.10 10.31 -11.37
CA GLN A 174 -25.55 11.52 -11.98
C GLN A 174 -24.42 12.02 -11.09
N PHE A 175 -23.18 11.90 -11.58
CA PHE A 175 -21.97 12.35 -10.89
C PHE A 175 -21.60 13.76 -11.30
N ASN A 176 -20.83 14.48 -10.47
CA ASN A 176 -20.51 15.90 -10.62
C ASN A 176 -21.78 16.79 -10.62
N HIS A 177 -22.84 16.33 -9.97
CA HIS A 177 -24.11 17.02 -9.85
C HIS A 177 -24.36 17.45 -8.40
N ARG A 178 -23.55 18.38 -7.91
CA ARG A 178 -23.77 18.99 -6.60
C ARG A 178 -25.10 19.71 -6.59
N VAL A 179 -26.00 19.35 -5.68
CA VAL A 179 -27.26 20.04 -5.48
C VAL A 179 -26.99 21.36 -4.80
N GLU A 180 -27.27 22.45 -5.49
CA GLU A 180 -27.02 23.83 -5.02
C GLU A 180 -28.25 24.44 -4.39
N ARG A 181 -29.45 24.06 -4.88
CA ARG A 181 -30.72 24.58 -4.43
C ARG A 181 -31.81 23.51 -4.49
N ILE A 182 -32.65 23.51 -3.46
CA ILE A 182 -33.91 22.77 -3.43
C ILE A 182 -35.05 23.77 -3.10
N ALA A 183 -36.14 23.72 -3.86
CA ALA A 183 -37.32 24.52 -3.62
C ALA A 183 -38.57 23.64 -3.70
N ARG A 184 -39.59 23.95 -2.87
CA ARG A 184 -40.89 23.30 -2.96
C ARG A 184 -41.58 23.74 -4.25
N ALA A 185 -42.23 22.79 -4.91
CA ALA A 185 -42.98 22.97 -6.13
C ALA A 185 -44.34 22.28 -6.00
N ASP A 186 -45.25 22.59 -6.93
CA ASP A 186 -46.52 21.86 -6.96
C ASP A 186 -46.32 20.38 -7.23
N GLY A 187 -46.76 19.55 -6.31
CA GLY A 187 -46.64 18.10 -6.33
C GLY A 187 -45.25 17.55 -5.97
N GLY A 188 -44.32 18.35 -5.48
CA GLY A 188 -42.97 17.86 -5.11
C GLY A 188 -41.92 18.93 -4.90
N PHE A 189 -40.73 18.72 -5.47
CA PHE A 189 -39.57 19.59 -5.28
C PHE A 189 -38.84 19.80 -6.62
N THR A 190 -38.29 21.00 -6.79
CA THR A 190 -37.30 21.29 -7.83
C THR A 190 -35.92 21.35 -7.23
N LEU A 191 -34.95 20.67 -7.88
CA LEU A 191 -33.54 20.68 -7.50
C LEU A 191 -32.73 21.29 -8.63
N GLU A 192 -31.77 22.13 -8.29
CA GLU A 192 -30.79 22.70 -9.22
C GLU A 192 -29.42 22.06 -8.90
N ALA A 193 -28.82 21.44 -9.91
CA ALA A 193 -27.51 20.75 -9.79
C ALA A 193 -26.76 20.87 -11.11
N ALA A 194 -25.48 21.29 -11.08
CA ALA A 194 -24.63 21.46 -12.26
C ALA A 194 -25.25 22.28 -13.41
N GLY A 195 -26.10 23.29 -13.09
CA GLY A 195 -26.80 24.09 -14.07
C GLY A 195 -28.04 23.42 -14.71
N GLU A 196 -28.38 22.23 -14.31
CA GLU A 196 -29.55 21.45 -14.73
C GLU A 196 -30.66 21.54 -13.68
N ARG A 197 -31.91 21.32 -14.12
CA ARG A 197 -33.09 21.29 -13.24
C ARG A 197 -33.69 19.88 -13.22
N PHE A 198 -33.94 19.40 -12.00
CA PHE A 198 -34.60 18.11 -11.72
C PHE A 198 -35.91 18.39 -10.99
N PHE A 199 -36.95 17.65 -11.32
CA PHE A 199 -38.19 17.60 -10.55
C PHE A 199 -38.30 16.23 -9.87
N ALA A 200 -38.67 16.22 -8.58
CA ALA A 200 -38.90 15.01 -7.81
C ALA A 200 -40.23 15.12 -7.02
N ARG A 201 -41.03 14.07 -7.06
CA ARG A 201 -42.21 13.97 -6.15
C ARG A 201 -41.76 13.82 -4.69
N THR A 202 -40.63 13.19 -4.50
CA THR A 202 -40.02 12.91 -3.19
C THR A 202 -38.52 13.07 -3.26
N VAL A 203 -37.92 13.68 -2.23
CA VAL A 203 -36.47 13.81 -2.07
C VAL A 203 -36.00 13.00 -0.86
N VAL A 204 -34.94 12.22 -1.03
CA VAL A 204 -34.21 11.57 0.06
C VAL A 204 -32.86 12.27 0.23
N ASN A 205 -32.72 13.03 1.29
CA ASN A 205 -31.52 13.76 1.65
C ASN A 205 -30.54 12.83 2.39
N ALA A 206 -29.56 12.30 1.66
CA ALA A 206 -28.46 11.46 2.15
C ALA A 206 -27.08 12.13 1.94
N ALA A 207 -27.05 13.48 1.98
CA ALA A 207 -25.88 14.30 1.63
C ALA A 207 -24.78 14.35 2.70
N GLY A 208 -24.82 13.45 3.69
CA GLY A 208 -23.76 13.29 4.69
C GLY A 208 -23.51 14.59 5.47
N LEU A 209 -22.30 15.15 5.38
CA LEU A 209 -21.92 16.39 6.07
C LEU A 209 -22.72 17.63 5.64
N PHE A 210 -23.36 17.59 4.48
CA PHE A 210 -24.11 18.71 3.92
C PHE A 210 -25.65 18.53 4.04
N ALA A 211 -26.08 17.48 4.75
CA ALA A 211 -27.52 17.19 4.86
C ALA A 211 -28.30 18.26 5.61
N ASP A 212 -27.69 18.96 6.56
CA ASP A 212 -28.28 20.11 7.26
C ASP A 212 -28.52 21.30 6.32
N GLU A 213 -27.58 21.59 5.43
CA GLU A 213 -27.70 22.66 4.46
C GLU A 213 -28.91 22.45 3.54
N LEU A 214 -29.08 21.23 3.03
CA LEU A 214 -30.19 20.88 2.15
C LEU A 214 -31.54 20.87 2.88
N ASN A 215 -31.57 20.30 4.09
CA ASN A 215 -32.78 20.36 4.92
C ASN A 215 -33.23 21.78 5.19
N ASN A 216 -32.28 22.66 5.56
CA ASN A 216 -32.54 24.01 5.95
C ASN A 216 -32.99 24.94 4.77
N MET A 217 -32.92 24.41 3.51
CA MET A 217 -33.50 25.09 2.34
C MET A 217 -35.02 24.91 2.25
N VAL A 218 -35.57 23.82 2.79
CA VAL A 218 -36.98 23.43 2.57
C VAL A 218 -37.77 23.24 3.84
N SER A 219 -37.12 23.06 5.00
CA SER A 219 -37.75 22.84 6.29
C SER A 219 -37.42 23.94 7.29
N GLY A 220 -38.39 24.31 8.12
CA GLY A 220 -38.24 25.14 9.30
C GLY A 220 -37.72 24.38 10.51
N GLU A 221 -37.81 23.04 10.51
CA GLU A 221 -37.18 22.17 11.50
C GLU A 221 -35.69 22.06 11.20
N ARG A 222 -34.93 23.06 11.66
CA ARG A 222 -33.53 23.16 11.39
C ARG A 222 -32.68 22.31 12.30
N PHE A 223 -31.59 21.73 11.76
CA PHE A 223 -30.52 21.11 12.54
C PHE A 223 -29.16 21.52 11.89
N PHE A 224 -28.09 21.30 12.64
CA PHE A 224 -26.74 21.64 12.20
C PHE A 224 -25.81 20.45 12.40
N ILE A 225 -24.87 20.31 11.46
CA ILE A 225 -23.87 19.24 11.49
C ILE A 225 -22.49 19.86 11.72
N THR A 226 -21.85 19.45 12.82
CA THR A 226 -20.46 19.80 13.11
C THR A 226 -19.56 18.68 12.65
N PRO A 227 -18.65 18.94 11.69
CA PRO A 227 -17.69 17.93 11.24
C PRO A 227 -16.77 17.52 12.39
N ARG A 228 -16.64 16.21 12.61
CA ARG A 228 -15.72 15.67 13.62
C ARG A 228 -14.69 14.79 12.92
N ARG A 229 -13.44 15.28 12.83
CA ARG A 229 -12.32 14.58 12.20
C ARG A 229 -11.88 13.41 13.05
N GLY A 230 -11.63 12.27 12.38
CA GLY A 230 -10.95 11.11 12.93
C GLY A 230 -9.79 10.71 12.03
N GLU A 231 -8.60 10.66 12.59
CA GLU A 231 -7.37 10.32 11.89
C GLU A 231 -6.99 8.87 12.19
N TYR A 232 -6.33 8.23 11.21
CA TYR A 232 -6.04 6.79 11.24
C TYR A 232 -4.66 6.49 10.69
N TYR A 233 -4.04 5.41 11.19
CA TYR A 233 -2.99 4.65 10.50
C TYR A 233 -3.53 3.30 10.04
N LEU A 234 -3.16 2.91 8.82
CA LEU A 234 -3.35 1.57 8.28
C LEU A 234 -2.00 0.88 8.16
N TYR A 235 -1.87 -0.29 8.78
CA TYR A 235 -0.66 -1.12 8.75
C TYR A 235 -0.71 -2.15 7.62
N ASP A 236 0.47 -2.65 7.27
CA ASP A 236 0.63 -3.71 6.27
C ASP A 236 -0.06 -5.02 6.69
N ILE A 237 -0.31 -5.89 5.72
CA ILE A 237 -0.85 -7.24 5.92
C ILE A 237 0.02 -8.12 6.84
N GLU A 238 1.29 -7.78 7.04
CA GLU A 238 2.16 -8.43 8.02
C GLU A 238 1.61 -8.37 9.46
N TYR A 239 0.72 -7.42 9.73
CA TYR A 239 0.05 -7.24 11.02
C TYR A 239 -1.33 -7.91 11.09
N ALA A 240 -1.72 -8.69 10.06
CA ALA A 240 -3.04 -9.31 9.94
C ALA A 240 -3.45 -10.16 11.16
N THR A 241 -2.46 -10.85 11.76
CA THR A 241 -2.66 -11.78 12.88
C THR A 241 -2.39 -11.17 14.24
N THR A 242 -2.19 -9.85 14.31
CA THR A 242 -1.91 -9.17 15.59
C THR A 242 -3.11 -9.24 16.54
N PHE A 243 -4.31 -9.03 16.02
CA PHE A 243 -5.57 -9.17 16.73
C PHE A 243 -6.62 -9.83 15.85
N GLU A 244 -7.44 -10.69 16.45
CA GLU A 244 -8.61 -11.25 15.80
C GLU A 244 -9.83 -10.34 15.98
N HIS A 245 -10.06 -9.86 17.21
CA HIS A 245 -11.19 -9.00 17.55
C HIS A 245 -10.93 -7.53 17.26
N THR A 246 -12.02 -6.77 17.11
CA THR A 246 -11.97 -5.31 17.16
C THR A 246 -11.79 -4.84 18.58
N MET A 247 -10.67 -4.20 18.89
CA MET A 247 -10.31 -3.77 20.24
C MET A 247 -10.73 -2.32 20.47
N PHE A 248 -11.58 -2.09 21.47
CA PHE A 248 -11.96 -0.77 21.95
C PHE A 248 -11.39 -0.52 23.34
N GLN A 249 -11.25 0.74 23.71
CA GLN A 249 -11.07 1.16 25.10
C GLN A 249 -12.42 1.63 25.65
N VAL A 250 -12.61 1.57 26.96
CA VAL A 250 -13.81 2.15 27.59
C VAL A 250 -14.01 3.60 27.14
N PRO A 251 -15.27 4.01 26.86
CA PRO A 251 -15.55 5.37 26.44
C PRO A 251 -15.12 6.40 27.48
N GLY A 252 -14.50 7.48 27.01
CA GLY A 252 -14.09 8.63 27.81
C GLY A 252 -14.80 9.91 27.37
N PRO A 253 -14.42 11.08 27.92
CA PRO A 253 -15.00 12.36 27.53
C PRO A 253 -14.91 12.70 26.03
N LEU A 254 -13.90 12.13 25.35
CA LEU A 254 -13.67 12.30 23.90
C LEU A 254 -14.28 11.18 23.03
N GLY A 255 -15.16 10.32 23.60
CA GLY A 255 -15.83 9.21 22.91
C GLY A 255 -15.19 7.85 23.15
N LYS A 256 -15.33 6.93 22.18
CA LYS A 256 -14.99 5.50 22.29
C LYS A 256 -13.51 5.15 22.45
N GLY A 257 -12.62 6.12 22.57
CA GLY A 257 -11.17 5.91 22.61
C GLY A 257 -10.58 5.58 21.23
N VAL A 258 -9.26 5.37 21.18
CA VAL A 258 -8.57 4.87 19.99
C VAL A 258 -8.73 3.36 19.95
N LEU A 259 -9.16 2.85 18.81
CA LEU A 259 -9.31 1.42 18.58
C LEU A 259 -8.13 0.82 17.81
N VAL A 260 -7.98 -0.50 17.94
CA VAL A 260 -7.09 -1.33 17.13
C VAL A 260 -7.98 -2.41 16.52
N THR A 261 -8.03 -2.52 15.19
CA THR A 261 -8.96 -3.44 14.52
C THR A 261 -8.35 -4.05 13.28
N PRO A 262 -8.50 -5.37 13.05
CA PRO A 262 -8.21 -5.95 11.76
C PRO A 262 -9.18 -5.41 10.70
N THR A 263 -8.77 -5.42 9.45
CA THR A 263 -9.65 -5.15 8.31
C THR A 263 -10.03 -6.44 7.59
N ILE A 264 -11.05 -6.38 6.75
CA ILE A 264 -11.49 -7.55 5.98
C ILE A 264 -10.42 -7.99 4.96
N HIS A 265 -9.53 -7.09 4.55
CA HIS A 265 -8.45 -7.34 3.60
C HIS A 265 -7.14 -7.78 4.26
N GLY A 266 -7.15 -8.06 5.57
CA GLY A 266 -5.96 -8.54 6.29
C GLY A 266 -4.98 -7.45 6.75
N ASN A 267 -5.33 -6.18 6.67
CA ASN A 267 -4.56 -5.10 7.27
C ASN A 267 -4.97 -4.89 8.74
N MET A 268 -4.18 -4.11 9.47
CA MET A 268 -4.49 -3.62 10.81
C MET A 268 -4.69 -2.11 10.78
N LEU A 269 -5.70 -1.60 11.49
CA LEU A 269 -6.01 -0.18 11.56
C LEU A 269 -5.98 0.29 13.00
N ILE A 270 -5.31 1.42 13.25
CA ILE A 270 -5.39 2.14 14.53
C ILE A 270 -5.99 3.53 14.33
N GLY A 271 -6.73 3.99 15.31
CA GLY A 271 -7.53 5.23 15.25
C GLY A 271 -9.02 4.91 15.45
N PRO A 272 -9.89 5.90 15.34
CA PRO A 272 -9.56 7.32 15.17
C PRO A 272 -9.36 8.06 16.50
N ASN A 273 -8.78 9.25 16.40
CA ASN A 273 -9.01 10.31 17.38
C ASN A 273 -10.36 11.00 17.13
N SER A 274 -10.63 12.11 17.81
CA SER A 274 -11.89 12.84 17.65
C SER A 274 -11.68 14.33 17.87
N VAL A 275 -11.61 15.08 16.77
CA VAL A 275 -11.37 16.53 16.78
C VAL A 275 -12.49 17.25 16.01
N SER A 276 -13.23 18.15 16.68
CA SER A 276 -14.21 19.00 16.00
C SER A 276 -13.51 20.06 15.17
N GLN A 277 -14.03 20.35 13.96
CA GLN A 277 -13.51 21.38 13.07
C GLN A 277 -14.63 22.11 12.36
N ALA A 278 -14.34 23.29 11.81
CA ALA A 278 -15.31 24.10 11.08
C ALA A 278 -15.48 23.64 9.61
N SER A 279 -14.41 23.19 8.98
CA SER A 279 -14.45 22.78 7.57
C SER A 279 -15.13 21.41 7.40
N LYS A 280 -16.11 21.36 6.49
CA LYS A 280 -16.76 20.11 6.04
C LYS A 280 -16.00 19.36 4.96
N THR A 281 -14.87 19.91 4.47
CA THR A 281 -14.10 19.38 3.33
C THR A 281 -12.63 19.06 3.65
N ASP A 282 -12.06 19.62 4.73
CA ASP A 282 -10.67 19.39 5.10
C ASP A 282 -10.46 17.96 5.64
N LEU A 283 -9.85 17.12 4.83
CA LEU A 283 -9.48 15.73 5.13
C LEU A 283 -7.99 15.57 5.47
N SER A 284 -7.30 16.66 5.78
CA SER A 284 -5.89 16.62 6.14
C SER A 284 -5.68 15.94 7.49
N THR A 285 -4.63 15.10 7.58
CA THR A 285 -4.11 14.61 8.86
C THR A 285 -3.16 15.62 9.47
N THR A 286 -2.98 15.56 10.80
CA THR A 286 -2.07 16.43 11.56
C THR A 286 -1.00 15.61 12.25
N GLN A 287 0.18 16.19 12.49
CA GLN A 287 1.23 15.48 13.20
C GLN A 287 0.82 15.15 14.64
N GLU A 288 0.17 16.10 15.31
CA GLU A 288 -0.34 15.95 16.67
C GLU A 288 -1.39 14.84 16.76
N GLY A 289 -2.34 14.82 15.80
CA GLY A 289 -3.38 13.80 15.75
C GLY A 289 -2.82 12.41 15.47
N LEU A 290 -1.85 12.30 14.57
CA LEU A 290 -1.16 11.04 14.26
C LEU A 290 -0.31 10.55 15.45
N ALA A 291 0.33 11.45 16.20
CA ALA A 291 1.06 11.10 17.42
C ALA A 291 0.10 10.64 18.54
N ASP A 292 -1.02 11.36 18.76
CA ASP A 292 -2.06 11.02 19.74
C ASP A 292 -2.62 9.62 19.53
N ILE A 293 -2.97 9.24 18.29
CA ILE A 293 -3.50 7.91 18.03
C ILE A 293 -2.51 6.79 18.32
N VAL A 294 -1.22 6.98 18.06
CA VAL A 294 -0.18 5.98 18.37
C VAL A 294 0.01 5.86 19.88
N GLU A 295 0.10 6.97 20.59
CA GLU A 295 0.26 6.98 22.05
C GLU A 295 -0.90 6.29 22.75
N ARG A 296 -2.13 6.63 22.36
CA ARG A 296 -3.33 6.03 22.94
C ARG A 296 -3.52 4.57 22.52
N ALA A 297 -3.13 4.18 21.30
CA ALA A 297 -3.18 2.80 20.86
C ALA A 297 -2.25 1.90 21.67
N ARG A 298 -1.09 2.41 22.16
CA ARG A 298 -0.15 1.67 23.02
C ARG A 298 -0.79 1.16 24.31
N ARG A 299 -1.81 1.81 24.79
CA ARG A 299 -2.55 1.34 25.97
C ARG A 299 -3.26 0.01 25.68
N THR A 300 -3.67 -0.23 24.44
CA THR A 300 -4.25 -1.51 23.99
C THR A 300 -3.17 -2.46 23.48
N TRP A 301 -2.28 -1.95 22.63
CA TRP A 301 -1.20 -2.67 21.94
C TRP A 301 0.14 -2.01 22.23
N PRO A 302 0.92 -2.49 23.22
CA PRO A 302 2.19 -1.84 23.65
C PRO A 302 3.21 -1.67 22.53
N ALA A 303 3.20 -2.56 21.52
CA ALA A 303 4.09 -2.50 20.37
C ALA A 303 3.64 -1.50 19.27
N ALA A 304 2.52 -0.79 19.44
CA ALA A 304 2.04 0.17 18.45
C ALA A 304 3.08 1.26 18.18
N SER A 305 3.41 1.46 16.91
CA SER A 305 4.37 2.48 16.47
C SER A 305 4.03 2.88 15.03
N PRO A 306 4.47 4.02 14.50
CA PRO A 306 4.28 4.37 13.09
C PRO A 306 4.98 3.42 12.11
N ARG A 307 5.96 2.62 12.60
CA ARG A 307 6.67 1.63 11.77
C ARG A 307 5.71 0.53 11.34
N GLY A 308 5.71 0.17 10.07
CA GLY A 308 4.80 -0.81 9.49
C GLY A 308 3.50 -0.22 8.97
N ALA A 309 3.21 1.06 9.25
CA ALA A 309 2.09 1.74 8.61
C ALA A 309 2.37 1.94 7.11
N ILE A 310 1.38 1.60 6.29
CA ILE A 310 1.44 1.81 4.84
C ILE A 310 0.73 3.08 4.41
N THR A 311 -0.18 3.62 5.22
CA THR A 311 -0.81 4.92 4.97
C THR A 311 -1.38 5.53 6.25
N ASN A 312 -1.66 6.84 6.20
CA ASN A 312 -2.52 7.53 7.14
C ASN A 312 -3.59 8.32 6.37
N PHE A 313 -4.74 8.52 6.98
CA PHE A 313 -5.86 9.24 6.38
C PHE A 313 -6.78 9.81 7.46
N ALA A 314 -7.65 10.73 7.07
CA ALA A 314 -8.69 11.27 7.95
C ALA A 314 -10.07 11.12 7.32
N GLY A 315 -11.09 10.95 8.18
CA GLY A 315 -12.49 10.97 7.82
C GLY A 315 -13.28 11.94 8.69
N LEU A 316 -14.31 12.54 8.11
CA LEU A 316 -15.19 13.48 8.81
C LEU A 316 -16.52 12.80 9.14
N ARG A 317 -16.86 12.78 10.42
CA ARG A 317 -18.14 12.30 10.94
C ARG A 317 -19.15 13.44 10.93
N ALA A 318 -20.38 13.16 10.49
CA ALA A 318 -21.49 14.11 10.45
C ALA A 318 -22.22 14.16 11.81
N ALA A 319 -21.58 14.79 12.81
CA ALA A 319 -22.13 14.84 14.17
C ALA A 319 -23.23 15.90 14.27
N GLY A 320 -24.43 15.49 14.68
CA GLY A 320 -25.56 16.38 14.96
C GLY A 320 -25.59 16.85 16.42
N GLU A 321 -26.24 17.97 16.69
CA GLU A 321 -26.37 18.57 18.03
C GLU A 321 -27.13 17.66 19.02
N SER A 322 -28.13 16.92 18.55
CA SER A 322 -28.93 16.01 19.39
C SER A 322 -28.16 14.79 19.87
N GLY A 323 -27.02 14.50 19.25
CA GLY A 323 -26.27 13.27 19.48
C GLY A 323 -26.92 12.00 18.89
N ASP A 324 -28.11 12.08 18.28
CA ASP A 324 -28.81 10.99 17.61
C ASP A 324 -28.91 11.24 16.09
N PHE A 325 -29.39 10.26 15.34
CA PHE A 325 -29.71 10.39 13.93
C PHE A 325 -30.93 11.29 13.68
N VAL A 326 -31.00 11.90 12.51
CA VAL A 326 -32.21 12.54 11.97
C VAL A 326 -32.69 11.71 10.79
N ILE A 327 -33.66 10.85 11.01
CA ILE A 327 -34.17 9.87 10.05
C ILE A 327 -35.67 9.99 9.89
N GLY A 328 -36.16 10.17 8.68
CA GLY A 328 -37.57 10.19 8.35
C GLY A 328 -38.03 11.43 7.60
N GLU A 329 -39.32 11.55 7.38
CA GLU A 329 -39.94 12.69 6.69
C GLU A 329 -39.90 13.93 7.59
N ALA A 330 -39.52 15.09 7.01
CA ALA A 330 -39.56 16.36 7.70
C ALA A 330 -41.02 16.77 7.92
N ALA A 331 -41.44 17.07 9.17
CA ALA A 331 -42.84 17.25 9.52
C ALA A 331 -43.49 18.42 8.76
N ASP A 332 -42.76 19.49 8.50
CA ASP A 332 -43.23 20.68 7.79
C ASP A 332 -42.90 20.67 6.29
N ALA A 333 -42.19 19.64 5.77
CA ALA A 333 -41.84 19.46 4.36
C ALA A 333 -42.24 18.08 3.81
N PRO A 334 -43.56 17.83 3.65
CA PRO A 334 -44.07 16.56 3.19
C PRO A 334 -43.45 16.12 1.86
N GLY A 335 -42.85 14.86 1.81
CA GLY A 335 -42.11 14.32 0.68
C GLY A 335 -40.61 14.56 0.74
N PHE A 336 -40.11 15.28 1.76
CA PHE A 336 -38.67 15.44 2.01
C PHE A 336 -38.22 14.55 3.16
N PHE A 337 -37.41 13.53 2.87
CA PHE A 337 -36.92 12.56 3.83
C PHE A 337 -35.45 12.78 4.14
N ASN A 338 -35.10 12.76 5.42
CA ASN A 338 -33.71 12.90 5.87
C ASN A 338 -33.09 11.53 6.24
N ILE A 339 -31.84 11.33 5.85
CA ILE A 339 -30.89 10.39 6.44
C ILE A 339 -29.67 11.24 6.84
N ALA A 340 -29.79 11.94 7.96
CA ALA A 340 -28.85 12.97 8.37
C ALA A 340 -28.30 12.73 9.77
N CYS A 341 -27.28 13.49 10.15
CA CYS A 341 -26.50 13.28 11.38
C CYS A 341 -25.97 11.83 11.47
N PHE A 342 -25.69 11.24 10.29
CA PHE A 342 -25.42 9.83 10.10
C PHE A 342 -23.92 9.50 10.33
N GLU A 343 -23.47 9.74 11.58
CA GLU A 343 -22.15 9.36 12.08
C GLU A 343 -22.15 7.90 12.59
N SER A 344 -21.13 7.48 13.35
CA SER A 344 -21.13 6.14 13.99
C SER A 344 -22.36 5.95 14.90
N PRO A 345 -23.11 4.83 14.73
CA PRO A 345 -22.83 3.63 13.93
C PRO A 345 -23.48 3.61 12.52
N GLY A 346 -23.42 4.70 11.78
CA GLY A 346 -24.11 4.88 10.48
C GLY A 346 -23.85 3.77 9.46
N LEU A 347 -22.58 3.33 9.30
CA LEU A 347 -22.24 2.22 8.40
C LEU A 347 -23.07 0.98 8.74
N THR A 348 -23.07 0.58 10.01
CA THR A 348 -23.85 -0.57 10.51
C THR A 348 -25.35 -0.37 10.29
N SER A 349 -25.85 0.84 10.50
CA SER A 349 -27.27 1.16 10.44
C SER A 349 -27.82 1.28 9.02
N ALA A 350 -26.95 1.45 8.00
CA ALA A 350 -27.34 1.78 6.64
C ALA A 350 -28.36 0.82 6.01
N PRO A 351 -28.22 -0.53 6.11
CA PRO A 351 -29.22 -1.46 5.56
C PRO A 351 -30.62 -1.31 6.19
N ALA A 352 -30.69 -1.14 7.51
CA ALA A 352 -31.96 -1.01 8.22
C ALA A 352 -32.64 0.35 7.94
N VAL A 353 -31.86 1.43 7.94
CA VAL A 353 -32.34 2.78 7.59
C VAL A 353 -32.83 2.82 6.15
N ALA A 354 -32.11 2.21 5.21
CA ALA A 354 -32.50 2.12 3.82
C ALA A 354 -33.86 1.44 3.65
N THR A 355 -34.06 0.29 4.30
CA THR A 355 -35.33 -0.44 4.29
C THR A 355 -36.47 0.39 4.88
N PHE A 356 -36.21 1.07 6.02
CA PHE A 356 -37.17 1.94 6.67
C PHE A 356 -37.59 3.11 5.77
N ILE A 357 -36.63 3.86 5.22
CA ILE A 357 -36.91 5.04 4.35
C ILE A 357 -37.61 4.60 3.06
N ALA A 358 -37.17 3.53 2.41
CA ALA A 358 -37.80 3.04 1.18
C ALA A 358 -39.28 2.68 1.42
N SER A 359 -39.59 2.05 2.55
CA SER A 359 -40.99 1.71 2.91
C SER A 359 -41.84 2.95 3.13
N GLN A 360 -41.32 3.99 3.77
CA GLN A 360 -42.04 5.25 4.02
C GLN A 360 -42.29 6.02 2.69
N VAL A 361 -41.27 6.09 1.82
CA VAL A 361 -41.40 6.74 0.50
C VAL A 361 -42.42 6.01 -0.38
N ALA A 362 -42.37 4.67 -0.41
CA ALA A 362 -43.31 3.85 -1.17
C ALA A 362 -44.75 4.04 -0.67
N ALA A 363 -44.97 4.01 0.65
CA ALA A 363 -46.28 4.27 1.26
C ALA A 363 -46.80 5.66 0.89
N ARG A 364 -45.96 6.69 0.97
CA ARG A 364 -46.34 8.05 0.59
C ARG A 364 -46.73 8.20 -0.88
N LEU A 365 -45.99 7.55 -1.77
CA LEU A 365 -46.23 7.60 -3.22
C LEU A 365 -47.30 6.60 -3.71
N GLY A 366 -47.77 5.69 -2.83
CA GLY A 366 -48.66 4.60 -3.22
C GLY A 366 -48.02 3.61 -4.20
N ALA A 367 -46.70 3.46 -4.13
CA ALA A 367 -45.95 2.63 -5.06
C ALA A 367 -46.10 1.13 -4.74
N GLY A 368 -46.38 0.32 -5.75
CA GLY A 368 -46.37 -1.14 -5.67
C GLY A 368 -44.96 -1.71 -5.68
N SER A 369 -44.84 -3.01 -5.40
CA SER A 369 -43.56 -3.70 -5.53
C SER A 369 -43.12 -3.83 -6.99
N ASN A 370 -41.81 -3.67 -7.25
CA ASN A 370 -41.22 -3.92 -8.55
C ASN A 370 -40.98 -5.43 -8.75
N PRO A 371 -41.74 -6.11 -9.63
CA PRO A 371 -41.60 -7.56 -9.82
C PRO A 371 -40.29 -7.96 -10.51
N SER A 372 -39.61 -7.01 -11.14
CA SER A 372 -38.34 -7.22 -11.83
C SER A 372 -37.13 -6.99 -10.92
N PHE A 373 -37.33 -6.61 -9.67
CA PHE A 373 -36.21 -6.34 -8.74
C PHE A 373 -35.37 -7.60 -8.49
N ASN A 374 -34.10 -7.52 -8.81
CA ASN A 374 -33.12 -8.56 -8.50
C ASN A 374 -32.24 -8.12 -7.32
N PRO A 375 -32.35 -8.76 -6.14
CA PRO A 375 -31.52 -8.42 -4.98
C PRO A 375 -30.06 -8.80 -5.14
N ARG A 376 -29.74 -9.75 -6.05
CA ARG A 376 -28.41 -10.32 -6.18
C ARG A 376 -27.56 -9.55 -7.19
N ARG A 377 -26.33 -9.27 -6.80
CA ARG A 377 -25.24 -8.87 -7.69
C ARG A 377 -24.40 -10.10 -8.00
N ALA A 378 -23.92 -10.22 -9.24
CA ALA A 378 -22.97 -11.29 -9.56
C ALA A 378 -21.70 -11.16 -8.69
N PRO A 379 -21.29 -12.21 -7.97
CA PRO A 379 -20.09 -12.17 -7.14
C PRO A 379 -18.87 -11.82 -8.00
N GLN A 380 -18.05 -10.91 -7.51
CA GLN A 380 -16.76 -10.61 -8.10
C GLN A 380 -15.69 -11.17 -7.17
N LEU A 381 -15.20 -12.38 -7.48
CA LEU A 381 -14.12 -12.98 -6.70
C LEU A 381 -12.81 -12.28 -7.09
N PRO A 382 -12.09 -11.64 -6.16
CA PRO A 382 -10.78 -11.07 -6.44
C PRO A 382 -9.78 -12.15 -6.87
N PHE A 383 -8.88 -11.82 -7.80
CA PHE A 383 -7.86 -12.75 -8.30
C PHE A 383 -7.03 -13.38 -7.17
N THR A 384 -6.64 -12.57 -6.19
CA THR A 384 -5.90 -13.01 -5.00
C THR A 384 -6.67 -14.00 -4.11
N ALA A 385 -8.00 -14.06 -4.19
CA ALA A 385 -8.84 -15.00 -3.41
C ALA A 385 -9.23 -16.26 -4.21
N MET A 386 -8.79 -16.38 -5.46
CA MET A 386 -9.09 -17.54 -6.30
C MET A 386 -8.21 -18.74 -5.95
N THR A 387 -8.77 -19.96 -5.97
CA THR A 387 -7.97 -21.19 -5.99
C THR A 387 -7.29 -21.33 -7.36
N ASP A 388 -6.32 -22.25 -7.47
CA ASP A 388 -5.62 -22.47 -8.73
C ASP A 388 -6.58 -22.86 -9.86
N GLU A 389 -7.54 -23.75 -9.59
CA GLU A 389 -8.52 -24.15 -10.58
C GLU A 389 -9.50 -23.03 -10.96
N GLN A 390 -9.77 -22.10 -10.03
CA GLN A 390 -10.57 -20.92 -10.33
C GLN A 390 -9.77 -19.92 -11.16
N ARG A 391 -8.48 -19.77 -10.88
CA ARG A 391 -7.55 -18.92 -11.60
C ARG A 391 -7.34 -19.39 -13.04
N GLU A 392 -7.07 -20.69 -13.20
CA GLU A 392 -6.99 -21.34 -14.52
C GLU A 392 -8.25 -21.10 -15.35
N ARG A 393 -9.43 -21.32 -14.76
CA ARG A 393 -10.71 -21.07 -15.45
C ARG A 393 -10.94 -19.60 -15.78
N ALA A 394 -10.53 -18.69 -14.89
CA ALA A 394 -10.65 -17.25 -15.12
C ALA A 394 -9.76 -16.83 -16.30
N ILE A 395 -8.50 -17.26 -16.33
CA ILE A 395 -7.54 -16.99 -17.42
C ILE A 395 -8.04 -17.61 -18.73
N ALA A 396 -8.62 -18.81 -18.69
CA ALA A 396 -9.19 -19.45 -19.87
C ALA A 396 -10.41 -18.69 -20.43
N SER A 397 -11.18 -18.04 -19.56
CA SER A 397 -12.36 -17.25 -19.98
C SER A 397 -12.00 -15.84 -20.44
N ASP A 398 -10.98 -15.25 -19.85
CA ASP A 398 -10.47 -13.91 -20.14
C ASP A 398 -8.95 -13.87 -19.88
N PRO A 399 -8.13 -13.85 -20.95
CA PRO A 399 -6.66 -13.86 -20.85
C PRO A 399 -6.06 -12.76 -19.97
N ALA A 400 -6.76 -11.63 -19.83
CA ALA A 400 -6.32 -10.50 -19.01
C ALA A 400 -6.26 -10.82 -17.51
N PHE A 401 -6.89 -11.91 -17.03
CA PHE A 401 -6.71 -12.38 -15.65
C PHE A 401 -5.29 -12.86 -15.38
N GLY A 402 -4.57 -13.34 -16.39
CA GLY A 402 -3.17 -13.77 -16.22
C GLY A 402 -2.18 -12.62 -16.05
N HIS A 403 -2.54 -11.40 -16.42
CA HIS A 403 -1.67 -10.23 -16.32
C HIS A 403 -1.90 -9.48 -15.01
N VAL A 404 -0.93 -9.52 -14.09
CA VAL A 404 -0.99 -8.86 -12.78
C VAL A 404 -0.42 -7.46 -12.86
N VAL A 405 -1.28 -6.45 -12.86
CA VAL A 405 -0.96 -5.01 -12.90
C VAL A 405 -0.45 -4.51 -11.54
N CYS A 406 -1.13 -4.86 -10.46
CA CYS A 406 -0.74 -4.45 -9.11
C CYS A 406 -0.27 -5.64 -8.28
N ARG A 407 1.05 -5.83 -8.17
CA ARG A 407 1.63 -6.96 -7.44
C ARG A 407 1.46 -6.92 -5.92
N CYS A 408 1.39 -5.72 -5.31
CA CYS A 408 1.21 -5.60 -3.86
C CYS A 408 -0.16 -6.08 -3.38
N CYS A 409 -1.16 -6.01 -4.27
CA CYS A 409 -2.53 -6.41 -4.01
C CYS A 409 -2.99 -7.50 -4.99
N GLU A 410 -2.10 -8.03 -5.82
CA GLU A 410 -2.33 -9.08 -6.84
C GLU A 410 -3.58 -8.82 -7.68
N VAL A 411 -3.72 -7.57 -8.18
CA VAL A 411 -4.85 -7.17 -9.02
C VAL A 411 -4.50 -7.40 -10.48
N SER A 412 -5.34 -8.17 -11.17
CA SER A 412 -5.20 -8.47 -12.59
C SER A 412 -5.71 -7.34 -13.49
N GLU A 413 -5.26 -7.31 -14.76
CA GLU A 413 -5.78 -6.39 -15.79
C GLU A 413 -7.28 -6.62 -16.01
N ALA A 414 -7.75 -7.85 -15.98
CA ALA A 414 -9.18 -8.17 -16.11
C ALA A 414 -10.04 -7.51 -15.04
N GLU A 415 -9.56 -7.42 -13.79
CA GLU A 415 -10.26 -6.71 -12.72
C GLU A 415 -10.30 -5.21 -12.98
N VAL A 416 -9.22 -4.64 -13.50
CA VAL A 416 -9.14 -3.22 -13.89
C VAL A 416 -10.12 -2.93 -15.04
N LEU A 417 -10.11 -3.76 -16.09
CA LEU A 417 -11.02 -3.65 -17.24
C LEU A 417 -12.49 -3.79 -16.82
N ARG A 418 -12.78 -4.75 -15.95
CA ARG A 418 -14.13 -4.93 -15.39
C ARG A 418 -14.59 -3.70 -14.61
N ALA A 419 -13.71 -3.08 -13.85
CA ALA A 419 -14.03 -1.84 -13.15
C ALA A 419 -14.30 -0.70 -14.13
N LEU A 420 -13.50 -0.56 -15.20
CA LEU A 420 -13.64 0.50 -16.21
C LEU A 420 -14.94 0.36 -17.02
N HIS A 421 -15.34 -0.88 -17.34
CA HIS A 421 -16.53 -1.17 -18.16
C HIS A 421 -17.77 -1.53 -17.33
N GLY A 422 -17.72 -1.31 -16.00
CA GLY A 422 -18.84 -1.55 -15.09
C GLY A 422 -20.01 -0.58 -15.32
N PRO A 423 -21.12 -0.78 -14.61
CA PRO A 423 -22.34 0.03 -14.79
C PRO A 423 -22.19 1.47 -14.26
N LEU A 424 -21.18 1.73 -13.45
CA LEU A 424 -20.86 3.05 -12.90
C LEU A 424 -19.58 3.59 -13.56
N PRO A 425 -19.54 4.84 -14.03
CA PRO A 425 -18.37 5.38 -14.71
C PRO A 425 -17.14 5.45 -13.81
N VAL A 426 -15.99 5.11 -14.36
CA VAL A 426 -14.68 5.19 -13.71
C VAL A 426 -13.87 6.28 -14.39
N LEU A 427 -13.65 7.41 -13.70
CA LEU A 427 -13.04 8.62 -14.26
C LEU A 427 -11.70 9.00 -13.57
N SER A 428 -11.17 8.11 -12.72
CA SER A 428 -9.95 8.40 -11.96
C SER A 428 -9.24 7.12 -11.50
N LEU A 429 -7.95 7.24 -11.15
CA LEU A 429 -7.17 6.16 -10.56
C LEU A 429 -7.75 5.71 -9.20
N ASP A 430 -8.22 6.65 -8.38
CA ASP A 430 -8.86 6.30 -7.11
C ASP A 430 -10.18 5.54 -7.33
N ALA A 431 -10.87 5.73 -8.46
CA ALA A 431 -12.06 4.94 -8.80
C ALA A 431 -11.70 3.46 -9.07
N ILE A 432 -10.60 3.19 -9.75
CA ILE A 432 -10.05 1.82 -9.89
C ILE A 432 -9.63 1.29 -8.52
N LYS A 433 -8.87 2.09 -7.77
CA LYS A 433 -8.37 1.74 -6.43
C LYS A 433 -9.48 1.23 -5.51
N TRP A 434 -10.62 1.93 -5.45
CA TRP A 434 -11.72 1.57 -4.55
C TRP A 434 -12.51 0.33 -5.01
N ARG A 435 -12.43 -0.04 -6.29
CA ARG A 435 -13.11 -1.21 -6.85
C ARG A 435 -12.25 -2.47 -6.84
N THR A 436 -10.92 -2.31 -6.97
CA THR A 436 -10.01 -3.44 -7.18
C THR A 436 -8.94 -3.59 -6.09
N GLY A 437 -8.65 -2.54 -5.32
CA GLY A 437 -7.52 -2.50 -4.40
C GLY A 437 -6.19 -2.08 -5.04
N ALA A 438 -6.10 -1.91 -6.36
CA ALA A 438 -4.88 -1.43 -7.01
C ALA A 438 -4.43 -0.07 -6.42
N THR A 439 -3.14 0.13 -6.24
CA THR A 439 -2.50 1.28 -5.57
C THR A 439 -2.71 1.39 -4.05
N MET A 440 -3.45 0.47 -3.41
CA MET A 440 -3.65 0.46 -1.94
C MET A 440 -2.47 -0.13 -1.16
N GLY A 441 -1.68 -0.99 -1.81
CA GLY A 441 -0.59 -1.69 -1.15
C GLY A 441 0.57 -0.79 -0.75
N ARG A 442 1.57 -1.39 -0.15
CA ARG A 442 2.73 -0.76 0.51
C ARG A 442 3.56 0.18 -0.37
N CYS A 443 3.55 -0.01 -1.71
CA CYS A 443 4.26 0.87 -2.65
C CYS A 443 3.47 2.13 -3.05
N HIS A 444 2.19 2.24 -2.65
CA HIS A 444 1.31 3.38 -2.99
C HIS A 444 1.26 3.72 -4.49
N GLY A 445 1.18 2.71 -5.33
CA GLY A 445 1.13 2.89 -6.77
C GLY A 445 2.49 3.18 -7.42
N GLY A 446 3.60 3.09 -6.66
CA GLY A 446 4.94 3.34 -7.19
C GLY A 446 5.31 2.48 -8.40
N PHE A 447 4.72 1.29 -8.53
CA PHE A 447 4.90 0.42 -9.71
C PHE A 447 3.69 0.45 -10.65
N CYS A 448 2.47 0.27 -10.14
CA CYS A 448 1.29 0.09 -10.98
C CYS A 448 0.70 1.39 -11.52
N SER A 449 1.01 2.58 -10.97
CA SER A 449 0.42 3.83 -11.46
C SER A 449 0.75 4.15 -12.92
N PRO A 450 1.99 3.97 -13.41
CA PRO A 450 2.31 4.19 -14.82
C PRO A 450 1.48 3.31 -15.74
N GLU A 451 1.36 2.03 -15.44
CA GLU A 451 0.59 1.07 -16.21
C GLU A 451 -0.92 1.31 -16.14
N LEU A 452 -1.45 1.64 -14.95
CA LEU A 452 -2.85 2.01 -14.80
C LEU A 452 -3.23 3.26 -15.59
N VAL A 453 -2.36 4.28 -15.62
CA VAL A 453 -2.57 5.48 -16.46
C VAL A 453 -2.66 5.09 -17.92
N GLU A 454 -1.86 4.15 -18.34
CA GLU A 454 -1.81 3.65 -19.69
C GLU A 454 -3.06 2.84 -20.06
N ILE A 455 -3.45 1.86 -19.22
CA ILE A 455 -4.68 1.08 -19.42
C ILE A 455 -5.88 2.03 -19.46
N MET A 456 -5.99 2.98 -18.53
CA MET A 456 -7.09 3.95 -18.54
C MET A 456 -7.08 4.83 -19.79
N SER A 457 -5.92 5.30 -20.22
CA SER A 457 -5.78 6.13 -21.43
C SER A 457 -6.27 5.36 -22.67
N ARG A 458 -5.88 4.09 -22.78
CA ARG A 458 -6.31 3.19 -23.84
C ARG A 458 -7.82 2.96 -23.84
N GLU A 459 -8.36 2.54 -22.70
CA GLU A 459 -9.78 2.15 -22.58
C GLU A 459 -10.74 3.34 -22.66
N LEU A 460 -10.34 4.49 -22.15
CA LEU A 460 -11.16 5.70 -22.17
C LEU A 460 -10.94 6.55 -23.43
N GLY A 461 -9.97 6.20 -24.28
CA GLY A 461 -9.65 6.93 -25.50
C GLY A 461 -9.17 8.37 -25.24
N CYS A 462 -8.48 8.61 -24.12
CA CYS A 462 -8.03 9.93 -23.72
C CYS A 462 -6.51 9.99 -23.55
N ALA A 463 -5.93 11.20 -23.59
CA ALA A 463 -4.50 11.37 -23.37
C ALA A 463 -4.12 11.06 -21.91
N PRO A 464 -2.90 10.55 -21.63
CA PRO A 464 -2.45 10.21 -20.27
C PRO A 464 -2.50 11.39 -19.29
N ASP A 465 -2.29 12.63 -19.76
CA ASP A 465 -2.38 13.85 -18.95
C ASP A 465 -3.84 14.27 -18.62
N ALA A 466 -4.85 13.63 -19.24
CA ALA A 466 -6.24 13.80 -18.87
C ALA A 466 -6.64 12.95 -17.67
N ILE A 467 -5.84 11.92 -17.33
CA ILE A 467 -6.15 11.01 -16.22
C ILE A 467 -5.97 11.72 -14.87
N ASN A 468 -7.04 11.75 -14.10
CA ASN A 468 -7.05 12.29 -12.76
C ASN A 468 -6.75 11.21 -11.72
N LYS A 469 -6.09 11.61 -10.63
CA LYS A 469 -5.95 10.73 -9.47
C LYS A 469 -7.31 10.47 -8.80
N ARG A 470 -8.11 11.54 -8.59
CA ARG A 470 -9.35 11.49 -7.82
C ARG A 470 -10.43 12.42 -8.40
N LEU A 471 -10.40 13.70 -8.07
CA LEU A 471 -11.35 14.71 -8.51
C LEU A 471 -10.87 15.39 -9.80
N ALA A 472 -11.76 16.09 -10.48
CA ALA A 472 -11.39 16.95 -11.59
C ALA A 472 -10.26 17.91 -11.18
N GLY A 473 -9.24 18.06 -12.02
CA GLY A 473 -8.05 18.87 -11.75
C GLY A 473 -6.95 18.18 -10.91
N SER A 474 -7.15 16.94 -10.46
CA SER A 474 -6.11 16.16 -9.78
C SER A 474 -5.28 15.32 -10.77
N ARG A 475 -4.87 15.91 -11.88
CA ARG A 475 -4.12 15.21 -12.93
C ARG A 475 -2.89 14.48 -12.37
N MET A 476 -2.68 13.26 -12.85
CA MET A 476 -1.46 12.51 -12.51
C MET A 476 -0.23 13.07 -13.25
N ILE A 477 -0.40 13.55 -14.45
CA ILE A 477 0.64 14.06 -15.36
C ILE A 477 0.31 15.51 -15.70
N ALA A 478 1.30 16.39 -15.67
CA ALA A 478 1.11 17.79 -16.01
C ALA A 478 1.07 18.02 -17.53
N SER A 479 1.94 17.34 -18.27
CA SER A 479 2.02 17.39 -19.73
C SER A 479 2.80 16.21 -20.30
N ALA A 480 2.68 15.97 -21.60
CA ALA A 480 3.61 15.15 -22.36
C ALA A 480 4.72 16.04 -22.97
N ARG A 481 5.90 15.49 -23.20
CA ARG A 481 6.99 16.21 -23.88
C ARG A 481 6.61 16.50 -25.34
N ALA A 482 7.03 17.67 -25.84
CA ALA A 482 6.65 18.14 -27.17
C ALA A 482 7.13 17.19 -28.30
N ASP A 483 8.34 16.65 -28.17
CA ASP A 483 8.91 15.66 -29.08
C ASP A 483 8.12 14.34 -29.08
N TYR A 484 7.58 13.95 -27.94
CA TYR A 484 6.72 12.77 -27.79
C TYR A 484 5.33 12.98 -28.39
N VAL A 485 4.79 14.21 -28.27
CA VAL A 485 3.53 14.60 -28.89
C VAL A 485 3.62 14.59 -30.42
N GLU A 486 4.77 14.97 -30.97
CA GLU A 486 5.00 14.99 -32.42
C GLU A 486 5.11 13.57 -32.99
N LEU A 487 5.92 12.69 -32.37
CA LEU A 487 6.01 11.27 -32.69
C LEU A 487 4.66 10.55 -32.61
N ALA A 488 3.86 10.90 -31.62
CA ALA A 488 2.53 10.31 -31.43
C ALA A 488 1.49 10.81 -32.45
N ARG A 489 1.65 12.06 -32.97
CA ARG A 489 0.80 12.59 -34.05
C ARG A 489 1.11 11.91 -35.39
N GLU A 490 2.37 11.62 -35.66
CA GLU A 490 2.84 10.92 -36.85
C GLU A 490 2.44 9.43 -36.84
N GLY A 491 2.35 8.80 -35.65
CA GLY A 491 2.02 7.38 -35.47
C GLY A 491 0.54 7.06 -35.19
N GLY A 492 -0.37 8.03 -35.24
CA GLY A 492 -1.83 7.76 -35.14
C GLY A 492 -2.42 7.71 -33.74
N GLY A 493 -1.78 8.31 -32.75
CA GLY A 493 -2.34 8.55 -31.41
C GLY A 493 -1.34 8.33 -30.27
N LEU A 494 -1.44 9.16 -29.23
CA LEU A 494 -0.67 9.06 -27.98
C LEU A 494 -0.87 7.72 -27.21
N ALA A 495 -1.89 6.94 -27.59
CA ALA A 495 -2.25 5.69 -26.94
C ALA A 495 -1.49 4.45 -27.44
N LYS A 496 -0.73 4.58 -28.54
CA LYS A 496 0.05 3.45 -29.10
C LYS A 496 1.52 3.83 -29.16
N GLY A 497 2.17 3.84 -28.02
CA GLY A 497 3.64 3.88 -27.99
C GLY A 497 4.23 2.65 -28.69
N VAL A 498 5.40 2.80 -29.30
CA VAL A 498 6.12 1.72 -30.02
C VAL A 498 6.26 0.43 -29.16
N LEU A 499 6.29 0.58 -27.83
CA LEU A 499 6.32 -0.54 -26.88
C LEU A 499 5.01 -1.35 -26.83
N HIS A 500 3.87 -0.74 -27.19
CA HIS A 500 2.56 -1.43 -27.16
C HIS A 500 2.28 -2.24 -28.40
N GLU A 501 2.67 -1.77 -29.57
CA GLU A 501 2.45 -2.56 -30.79
C GLU A 501 3.21 -3.89 -30.73
N GLU A 502 4.39 -3.89 -30.12
CA GLU A 502 5.17 -5.11 -29.89
C GLU A 502 4.55 -5.98 -28.76
N ALA A 503 4.05 -5.37 -27.68
CA ALA A 503 3.38 -6.10 -26.60
C ALA A 503 2.03 -6.67 -27.05
N ASP A 504 1.22 -5.89 -27.79
CA ASP A 504 -0.05 -6.35 -28.35
C ASP A 504 0.17 -7.40 -29.45
N ALA A 505 1.21 -7.29 -30.26
CA ALA A 505 1.60 -8.31 -31.23
C ALA A 505 1.99 -9.63 -30.51
N ARG A 506 2.81 -9.55 -29.46
CA ARG A 506 3.16 -10.72 -28.63
C ARG A 506 1.93 -11.31 -27.93
N ARG A 507 1.03 -10.47 -27.39
CA ARG A 507 -0.25 -10.93 -26.80
C ARG A 507 -1.12 -11.66 -27.83
N SER A 508 -1.13 -11.20 -29.08
CA SER A 508 -1.85 -11.88 -30.17
C SER A 508 -1.16 -13.16 -30.64
N GLU A 509 0.16 -13.28 -30.48
CA GLU A 509 0.94 -14.48 -30.80
C GLU A 509 0.86 -15.57 -29.73
N LEU A 510 0.49 -15.23 -28.47
CA LEU A 510 0.45 -16.14 -27.32
C LEU A 510 -0.64 -17.25 -27.43
N GLY A 511 -1.44 -17.29 -28.47
CA GLY A 511 -2.36 -18.39 -28.76
C GLY A 511 -3.52 -18.58 -27.80
N ALA A 512 -4.13 -19.76 -27.82
CA ALA A 512 -5.22 -20.13 -26.91
C ALA A 512 -4.72 -20.19 -25.45
N PRO A 513 -5.59 -19.88 -24.45
CA PRO A 513 -5.25 -20.00 -23.03
C PRO A 513 -4.59 -21.33 -22.71
N ALA A 514 -3.41 -21.32 -22.08
CA ALA A 514 -2.60 -22.48 -21.84
C ALA A 514 -2.14 -22.60 -20.37
N ARG A 515 -2.12 -23.83 -19.86
CA ARG A 515 -1.32 -24.19 -18.71
C ARG A 515 0.03 -24.65 -19.22
N ILE A 516 1.08 -23.95 -18.82
CA ILE A 516 2.46 -24.27 -19.18
C ILE A 516 3.10 -24.94 -17.98
N GLU A 517 3.48 -26.20 -18.17
CA GLU A 517 4.15 -26.99 -17.14
C GLU A 517 5.49 -27.46 -17.70
N ASP A 518 6.59 -27.12 -17.03
CA ASP A 518 7.94 -27.50 -17.46
C ASP A 518 8.87 -27.70 -16.27
N SER A 519 10.01 -28.35 -16.48
CA SER A 519 10.98 -28.71 -15.44
C SER A 519 12.37 -28.18 -15.74
N PHE A 520 13.03 -27.61 -14.73
CA PHE A 520 14.35 -27.01 -14.83
C PHE A 520 15.26 -27.45 -13.68
N ASP A 521 16.56 -27.38 -13.89
CA ASP A 521 17.50 -27.53 -12.79
C ASP A 521 17.49 -26.30 -11.89
N VAL A 522 17.44 -25.10 -12.53
CA VAL A 522 17.40 -23.82 -11.82
C VAL A 522 16.34 -22.90 -12.45
N VAL A 523 15.50 -22.31 -11.60
CA VAL A 523 14.59 -21.22 -11.98
C VAL A 523 15.04 -19.93 -11.30
N VAL A 524 15.29 -18.87 -12.07
CA VAL A 524 15.66 -17.54 -11.58
C VAL A 524 14.43 -16.62 -11.66
N ILE A 525 14.04 -16.03 -10.54
CA ILE A 525 12.87 -15.13 -10.46
C ILE A 525 13.35 -13.69 -10.45
N GLY A 526 13.14 -12.98 -11.54
CA GLY A 526 13.52 -11.60 -11.80
C GLY A 526 14.64 -11.48 -12.84
N GLY A 527 14.41 -10.72 -13.92
CA GLY A 527 15.32 -10.48 -15.03
C GLY A 527 16.07 -9.15 -14.93
N GLY A 528 16.33 -8.64 -13.71
CA GLY A 528 17.19 -7.48 -13.48
C GLY A 528 18.69 -7.84 -13.54
N ALA A 529 19.58 -6.91 -13.18
CA ALA A 529 21.04 -7.10 -13.20
C ALA A 529 21.48 -8.40 -12.51
N ALA A 530 21.05 -8.64 -11.27
CA ALA A 530 21.40 -9.83 -10.51
C ALA A 530 20.83 -11.12 -11.12
N GLY A 531 19.57 -11.08 -11.57
CA GLY A 531 18.90 -12.26 -12.11
C GLY A 531 19.46 -12.71 -13.46
N MET A 532 19.75 -11.79 -14.37
CA MET A 532 20.39 -12.10 -15.64
C MET A 532 21.78 -12.72 -15.43
N ALA A 533 22.55 -12.12 -14.53
CA ALA A 533 23.87 -12.65 -14.17
C ALA A 533 23.78 -14.05 -13.51
N ALA A 534 22.77 -14.27 -12.64
CA ALA A 534 22.54 -15.56 -11.98
C ALA A 534 22.15 -16.65 -12.99
N ALA A 535 21.25 -16.34 -13.91
CA ALA A 535 20.79 -17.30 -14.94
C ALA A 535 21.93 -17.72 -15.87
N ALA A 536 22.69 -16.77 -16.40
CA ALA A 536 23.86 -17.04 -17.24
C ALA A 536 24.93 -17.81 -16.48
N SER A 537 25.17 -17.48 -15.20
CA SER A 537 26.15 -18.16 -14.35
C SER A 537 25.71 -19.60 -14.03
N ALA A 538 24.44 -19.85 -13.74
CA ALA A 538 23.93 -21.20 -13.48
C ALA A 538 24.14 -22.11 -14.68
N ARG A 539 23.91 -21.64 -15.91
CA ARG A 539 24.21 -22.38 -17.14
C ARG A 539 25.71 -22.68 -17.28
N ARG A 540 26.56 -21.65 -17.12
CA ARG A 540 28.02 -21.80 -17.19
C ARG A 540 28.55 -22.73 -16.13
N ALA A 541 27.94 -22.78 -14.94
CA ALA A 541 28.28 -23.68 -13.85
C ALA A 541 27.75 -25.13 -14.05
N GLY A 542 27.11 -25.44 -15.20
CA GLY A 542 26.77 -26.79 -15.63
C GLY A 542 25.32 -27.22 -15.29
N ALA A 543 24.40 -26.32 -14.93
CA ALA A 543 22.98 -26.65 -14.92
C ALA A 543 22.51 -26.90 -16.37
N ALA A 544 21.85 -28.05 -16.62
CA ALA A 544 21.46 -28.43 -17.99
C ALA A 544 20.29 -27.60 -18.52
N ARG A 545 19.32 -27.30 -17.64
CA ARG A 545 18.15 -26.48 -17.98
C ARG A 545 17.98 -25.35 -16.96
N VAL A 546 18.03 -24.14 -17.43
CA VAL A 546 17.82 -22.94 -16.60
C VAL A 546 16.70 -22.10 -17.20
N ALA A 547 15.72 -21.71 -16.39
CA ALA A 547 14.73 -20.72 -16.76
C ALA A 547 14.97 -19.41 -15.99
N MET A 548 14.68 -18.27 -16.64
CA MET A 548 14.58 -16.96 -16.04
C MET A 548 13.17 -16.41 -16.30
N VAL A 549 12.46 -16.05 -15.24
CA VAL A 549 11.12 -15.47 -15.34
C VAL A 549 11.14 -14.00 -14.92
N ASP A 550 10.50 -13.12 -15.68
CA ASP A 550 10.35 -11.71 -15.33
C ASP A 550 8.91 -11.23 -15.64
N ARG A 551 8.39 -10.37 -14.80
CA ARG A 551 7.04 -9.78 -14.96
C ARG A 551 6.95 -8.75 -16.09
N GLU A 552 8.09 -8.14 -16.45
CA GLU A 552 8.20 -7.19 -17.55
C GLU A 552 8.28 -7.94 -18.88
N GLU A 553 7.82 -7.31 -19.95
CA GLU A 553 7.88 -7.87 -21.30
C GLU A 553 9.31 -8.01 -21.87
N ARG A 554 10.27 -7.34 -21.23
CA ARG A 554 11.71 -7.40 -21.56
C ARG A 554 12.55 -7.40 -20.29
N PRO A 555 13.70 -8.07 -20.29
CA PRO A 555 14.59 -8.09 -19.14
C PRO A 555 15.26 -6.73 -18.92
N GLY A 556 15.98 -6.60 -17.80
CA GLY A 556 16.69 -5.39 -17.42
C GLY A 556 16.10 -4.73 -16.16
N GLY A 557 14.86 -5.02 -15.80
CA GLY A 557 14.21 -4.45 -14.61
C GLY A 557 14.36 -2.93 -14.56
N VAL A 558 14.78 -2.37 -13.42
CA VAL A 558 14.97 -0.91 -13.24
C VAL A 558 16.04 -0.30 -14.13
N LEU A 559 16.99 -1.09 -14.65
CA LEU A 559 18.05 -0.59 -15.56
C LEU A 559 17.46 0.08 -16.81
N LYS A 560 16.33 -0.41 -17.33
CA LYS A 560 15.67 0.13 -18.53
C LYS A 560 15.32 1.60 -18.41
N GLN A 561 14.97 2.06 -17.23
CA GLN A 561 14.62 3.46 -16.97
C GLN A 561 15.80 4.33 -16.52
N CYS A 562 16.99 3.74 -16.30
CA CYS A 562 18.20 4.44 -15.86
C CYS A 562 19.00 4.96 -17.06
N VAL A 563 18.50 5.98 -17.75
CA VAL A 563 19.09 6.55 -18.97
C VAL A 563 20.27 7.50 -18.70
N HIS A 564 21.06 7.23 -17.66
CA HIS A 564 22.26 7.98 -17.28
C HIS A 564 23.49 7.05 -17.23
N ASN A 565 24.67 7.60 -17.34
CA ASN A 565 25.93 6.87 -17.27
C ASN A 565 26.27 6.45 -15.84
N GLY A 566 27.22 5.53 -15.72
CA GLY A 566 27.81 5.07 -14.46
C GLY A 566 27.65 3.59 -14.18
N PHE A 567 27.17 2.82 -15.13
CA PHE A 567 27.07 1.36 -15.08
C PHE A 567 28.25 0.68 -15.77
N GLY A 568 28.61 -0.52 -15.38
CA GLY A 568 29.59 -1.39 -16.04
C GLY A 568 31.07 -1.10 -15.76
N LEU A 569 31.39 -0.07 -14.97
CA LEU A 569 32.77 0.34 -14.71
C LEU A 569 33.61 -0.76 -14.05
N HIS A 570 33.04 -1.49 -13.12
CA HIS A 570 33.74 -2.57 -12.39
C HIS A 570 33.69 -3.89 -13.15
N ARG A 571 32.52 -4.24 -13.70
CA ARG A 571 32.27 -5.53 -14.33
C ARG A 571 32.66 -5.58 -15.81
N MET A 572 32.22 -4.62 -16.61
CA MET A 572 32.38 -4.58 -18.07
C MET A 572 33.58 -3.73 -18.52
N LYS A 573 34.23 -3.01 -17.59
CA LYS A 573 35.32 -2.07 -17.84
C LYS A 573 34.99 -0.99 -18.88
N ALA A 574 33.69 -0.66 -18.92
CA ALA A 574 33.12 0.38 -19.81
C ALA A 574 32.14 1.23 -19.02
N GLU A 575 32.03 2.50 -19.40
CA GLU A 575 31.00 3.37 -18.82
C GLU A 575 29.77 3.31 -19.73
N LEU A 576 28.68 2.73 -19.15
CA LEU A 576 27.44 2.43 -19.86
C LEU A 576 26.27 3.16 -19.21
N THR A 577 25.20 3.34 -19.97
CA THR A 577 23.87 3.63 -19.44
C THR A 577 23.21 2.36 -18.92
N GLY A 578 22.14 2.49 -18.13
CA GLY A 578 21.39 1.32 -17.63
C GLY A 578 20.86 0.40 -18.74
N PRO A 579 20.22 0.94 -19.82
CA PRO A 579 19.78 0.13 -20.96
C PRO A 579 20.93 -0.59 -21.69
N GLU A 580 22.09 0.07 -21.90
CA GLU A 580 23.25 -0.57 -22.52
C GLU A 580 23.83 -1.70 -21.65
N TYR A 581 23.87 -1.48 -20.32
CA TYR A 581 24.26 -2.52 -19.38
C TYR A 581 23.29 -3.72 -19.41
N ALA A 582 21.98 -3.44 -19.42
CA ALA A 582 20.96 -4.47 -19.49
C ALA A 582 21.08 -5.29 -20.79
N ALA A 583 21.33 -4.64 -21.93
CA ALA A 583 21.48 -5.31 -23.21
C ALA A 583 22.70 -6.25 -23.25
N GLN A 584 23.83 -5.89 -22.58
CA GLN A 584 25.01 -6.77 -22.50
C GLN A 584 24.75 -7.99 -21.59
N GLU A 585 24.06 -7.81 -20.45
CA GLU A 585 23.65 -8.93 -19.58
C GLU A 585 22.61 -9.83 -20.28
N GLU A 586 21.67 -9.26 -21.02
CA GLU A 586 20.70 -10.01 -21.83
C GLU A 586 21.39 -10.87 -22.89
N GLN A 587 22.40 -10.31 -23.59
CA GLN A 587 23.17 -11.08 -24.56
C GLN A 587 23.90 -12.26 -23.91
N ALA A 588 24.45 -12.07 -22.70
CA ALA A 588 25.07 -13.14 -21.94
C ALA A 588 24.09 -14.26 -21.53
N VAL A 589 22.83 -13.91 -21.26
CA VAL A 589 21.74 -14.87 -20.99
C VAL A 589 21.40 -15.68 -22.24
N ILE A 590 21.29 -14.99 -23.40
CA ILE A 590 21.01 -15.63 -24.70
C ILE A 590 22.14 -16.56 -25.08
N ASP A 591 23.41 -16.12 -25.01
CA ASP A 591 24.59 -16.91 -25.36
C ASP A 591 24.74 -18.15 -24.46
N ALA A 592 24.28 -18.06 -23.20
CA ALA A 592 24.25 -19.21 -22.29
C ALA A 592 23.13 -20.22 -22.59
N GLY A 593 22.17 -19.89 -23.45
CA GLY A 593 21.02 -20.74 -23.77
C GLY A 593 20.04 -20.90 -22.60
N VAL A 594 19.76 -19.82 -21.89
CA VAL A 594 18.73 -19.76 -20.83
C VAL A 594 17.35 -19.66 -21.47
N THR A 595 16.38 -20.39 -20.94
CA THR A 595 14.95 -20.22 -21.30
C THR A 595 14.41 -18.96 -20.60
N CYS A 596 13.90 -17.99 -21.36
CA CYS A 596 13.38 -16.72 -20.83
C CYS A 596 11.87 -16.68 -20.98
N GLU A 597 11.15 -16.49 -19.85
CA GLU A 597 9.71 -16.32 -19.80
C GLU A 597 9.39 -14.91 -19.29
N TYR A 598 8.88 -14.06 -20.16
CA TYR A 598 8.55 -12.66 -19.89
C TYR A 598 7.06 -12.44 -19.68
N GLY A 599 6.70 -11.31 -19.06
CA GLY A 599 5.32 -11.00 -18.68
C GLY A 599 4.79 -11.89 -17.56
N VAL A 600 5.67 -12.61 -16.85
CA VAL A 600 5.31 -13.62 -15.84
C VAL A 600 5.36 -13.02 -14.45
N SER A 601 4.22 -12.89 -13.81
CA SER A 601 4.13 -12.58 -12.38
C SER A 601 4.16 -13.87 -11.57
N VAL A 602 5.25 -14.10 -10.81
CA VAL A 602 5.34 -15.22 -9.88
C VAL A 602 4.51 -14.91 -8.64
N LEU A 603 3.58 -15.82 -8.31
CA LEU A 603 2.64 -15.70 -7.19
C LEU A 603 3.20 -16.37 -5.92
N ARG A 604 3.78 -17.58 -6.04
CA ARG A 604 4.29 -18.34 -4.91
C ARG A 604 5.32 -19.41 -5.33
N ILE A 605 5.99 -19.94 -4.32
CA ILE A 605 6.89 -21.10 -4.43
C ILE A 605 6.40 -22.14 -3.44
N ASP A 606 6.03 -23.31 -3.95
CA ASP A 606 5.60 -24.46 -3.13
C ASP A 606 6.75 -25.49 -2.98
N ASP A 607 6.77 -26.22 -1.87
CA ASP A 607 7.74 -27.26 -1.62
C ASP A 607 7.20 -28.62 -2.11
N GLU A 608 7.89 -29.27 -3.05
CA GLU A 608 7.54 -30.59 -3.56
C GLU A 608 8.35 -31.74 -2.88
N GLY A 609 9.13 -31.43 -1.85
CA GLY A 609 9.97 -32.36 -1.15
C GLY A 609 11.26 -32.70 -1.90
N THR A 610 11.21 -33.01 -3.19
CA THR A 610 12.39 -33.28 -4.05
C THR A 610 12.83 -32.05 -4.87
N GLY A 611 12.06 -30.97 -4.83
CA GLY A 611 12.27 -29.73 -5.56
C GLY A 611 11.29 -28.65 -5.13
N LYS A 612 11.19 -27.63 -5.93
CA LYS A 612 10.28 -26.46 -5.74
C LYS A 612 9.38 -26.31 -6.94
N LEU A 613 8.13 -25.97 -6.71
CA LEU A 613 7.19 -25.55 -7.75
C LEU A 613 7.06 -24.03 -7.73
N VAL A 614 7.48 -23.39 -8.79
CA VAL A 614 7.27 -21.94 -9.01
C VAL A 614 5.97 -21.75 -9.76
N VAL A 615 4.98 -21.14 -9.12
CA VAL A 615 3.66 -20.84 -9.69
C VAL A 615 3.63 -19.40 -10.11
N GLY A 616 3.33 -19.17 -11.39
CA GLY A 616 3.23 -17.83 -11.96
C GLY A 616 2.10 -17.73 -12.97
N THR A 617 1.78 -16.49 -13.35
CA THR A 617 0.78 -16.20 -14.40
C THR A 617 1.31 -15.17 -15.38
N ARG A 618 0.88 -15.27 -16.63
CA ARG A 618 1.02 -14.22 -17.65
C ARG A 618 -0.27 -14.09 -18.44
N PHE A 619 -0.37 -13.06 -19.27
CA PHE A 619 -1.52 -12.89 -20.16
C PHE A 619 -1.83 -14.19 -20.93
N GLY A 620 -3.02 -14.75 -20.71
CA GLY A 620 -3.50 -15.97 -21.33
C GLY A 620 -2.90 -17.29 -20.83
N ALA A 621 -2.03 -17.30 -19.79
CA ALA A 621 -1.45 -18.55 -19.31
C ALA A 621 -1.17 -18.58 -17.81
N GLU A 622 -1.27 -19.79 -17.21
CA GLU A 622 -0.69 -20.14 -15.93
C GLU A 622 0.63 -20.93 -16.15
N LEU A 623 1.65 -20.65 -15.38
CA LEU A 623 2.96 -21.30 -15.44
C LEU A 623 3.22 -22.09 -14.16
N LEU A 624 3.60 -23.36 -14.34
CA LEU A 624 4.01 -24.27 -13.29
C LEU A 624 5.42 -24.77 -13.62
N LEU A 625 6.42 -24.20 -12.97
CA LEU A 625 7.82 -24.51 -13.25
C LEU A 625 8.43 -25.31 -12.09
N HIS A 626 8.67 -26.59 -12.34
CA HIS A 626 9.35 -27.48 -11.40
C HIS A 626 10.85 -27.19 -11.44
N ALA A 627 11.46 -26.93 -10.28
CA ALA A 627 12.85 -26.57 -10.16
C ALA A 627 13.56 -27.38 -9.06
N LYS A 628 14.78 -27.84 -9.31
CA LYS A 628 15.64 -28.38 -8.26
C LYS A 628 16.17 -27.28 -7.34
N ALA A 629 16.42 -26.11 -7.91
CA ALA A 629 16.81 -24.91 -7.15
C ALA A 629 16.15 -23.64 -7.72
N VAL A 630 15.91 -22.66 -6.84
CA VAL A 630 15.31 -21.36 -7.19
C VAL A 630 16.25 -20.24 -6.73
N VAL A 631 16.45 -19.23 -7.57
CA VAL A 631 17.19 -18.02 -7.22
C VAL A 631 16.23 -16.83 -7.19
N LEU A 632 16.11 -16.19 -6.03
CA LEU A 632 15.31 -14.99 -5.81
C LEU A 632 16.13 -13.75 -6.17
N ALA A 633 15.78 -13.09 -7.27
CA ALA A 633 16.37 -11.85 -7.75
C ALA A 633 15.28 -10.76 -7.98
N THR A 634 14.26 -10.74 -7.13
CA THR A 634 13.04 -9.95 -7.22
C THR A 634 13.24 -8.45 -6.99
N GLY A 635 14.46 -8.04 -6.61
CA GLY A 635 14.83 -6.63 -6.45
C GLY A 635 14.24 -5.96 -5.21
N SER A 636 13.95 -4.68 -5.33
CA SER A 636 13.45 -3.86 -4.23
C SER A 636 12.36 -2.89 -4.70
N ARG A 637 11.60 -2.37 -3.75
CA ARG A 637 10.62 -1.29 -3.96
C ARG A 637 11.01 -0.04 -3.19
N GLU A 638 10.54 1.09 -3.65
CA GLU A 638 10.72 2.35 -2.95
C GLU A 638 9.74 2.48 -1.77
N ARG A 639 10.16 3.21 -0.76
CA ARG A 639 9.30 3.57 0.36
C ARG A 639 8.29 4.63 -0.06
N GLY A 640 7.01 4.29 -0.02
CA GLY A 640 5.91 5.20 -0.37
C GLY A 640 5.60 6.25 0.70
N LEU A 641 4.79 7.24 0.34
CA LEU A 641 4.39 8.37 1.19
C LEU A 641 3.83 7.93 2.55
N GLY A 642 3.03 6.88 2.57
CA GLY A 642 2.37 6.41 3.80
C GLY A 642 3.35 5.91 4.86
N ALA A 643 4.41 5.23 4.43
CA ALA A 643 5.46 4.71 5.31
C ALA A 643 6.36 5.81 5.92
N LEU A 644 6.30 7.03 5.40
CA LEU A 644 7.06 8.18 5.90
C LEU A 644 6.34 8.95 7.02
N GLY A 645 5.05 8.64 7.26
CA GLY A 645 4.27 9.29 8.32
C GLY A 645 4.00 10.78 8.08
N ILE A 646 4.18 11.28 6.83
CA ILE A 646 3.96 12.68 6.49
C ILE A 646 2.48 13.01 6.64
N ALA A 647 2.17 14.07 7.38
CA ALA A 647 0.83 14.56 7.61
C ALA A 647 0.28 15.38 6.41
N GLY A 648 -0.98 15.80 6.48
CA GLY A 648 -1.62 16.68 5.51
C GLY A 648 -2.55 15.95 4.55
N ALA A 649 -2.81 16.59 3.43
CA ALA A 649 -3.68 16.10 2.36
C ALA A 649 -3.04 14.97 1.54
N ARG A 650 -3.81 14.37 0.65
CA ARG A 650 -3.35 13.31 -0.28
C ARG A 650 -3.59 13.72 -1.74
N PRO A 651 -3.01 14.84 -2.19
CA PRO A 651 -3.20 15.35 -3.55
C PRO A 651 -2.51 14.47 -4.60
N SER A 652 -2.72 14.73 -5.88
CA SER A 652 -1.81 14.30 -6.95
C SER A 652 -0.51 15.11 -6.92
N GLY A 653 0.50 14.70 -7.71
CA GLY A 653 1.81 15.40 -7.73
C GLY A 653 2.81 14.85 -6.71
N VAL A 654 2.52 13.71 -6.07
CA VAL A 654 3.47 13.03 -5.17
C VAL A 654 3.83 11.68 -5.79
N TYR A 655 5.12 11.46 -6.02
CA TYR A 655 5.65 10.26 -6.69
C TYR A 655 6.85 9.70 -5.93
N THR A 656 7.06 8.40 -6.00
CA THR A 656 8.38 7.85 -5.72
C THR A 656 9.34 8.19 -6.88
N ALA A 657 10.64 8.23 -6.61
CA ALA A 657 11.62 8.62 -7.62
C ALA A 657 11.63 7.68 -8.84
N GLY A 658 11.49 6.36 -8.61
CA GLY A 658 11.39 5.38 -9.70
C GLY A 658 10.09 5.49 -10.49
N CYS A 659 8.96 5.83 -9.85
CA CYS A 659 7.71 6.08 -10.55
C CYS A 659 7.82 7.33 -11.46
N ALA A 660 8.39 8.42 -10.94
CA ALA A 660 8.64 9.61 -11.73
C ALA A 660 9.64 9.33 -12.87
N GLN A 661 10.65 8.51 -12.61
CA GLN A 661 11.62 8.07 -13.60
C GLN A 661 10.99 7.26 -14.75
N ASN A 662 10.06 6.35 -14.40
CA ASN A 662 9.29 5.58 -15.38
C ASN A 662 8.48 6.51 -16.30
N PHE A 663 7.66 7.39 -15.73
CA PHE A 663 6.89 8.36 -16.50
C PHE A 663 7.76 9.18 -17.44
N MET A 664 8.90 9.68 -16.95
CA MET A 664 9.75 10.59 -17.72
C MET A 664 10.61 9.88 -18.77
N ASN A 665 11.17 8.72 -18.44
CA ASN A 665 12.19 8.07 -19.25
C ASN A 665 11.63 6.98 -20.17
N LEU A 666 10.56 6.30 -19.77
CA LEU A 666 9.92 5.27 -20.59
C LEU A 666 8.69 5.79 -21.33
N GLN A 667 7.90 6.67 -20.68
CA GLN A 667 6.63 7.13 -21.25
C GLN A 667 6.67 8.56 -21.80
N GLY A 668 7.80 9.31 -21.63
CA GLY A 668 7.92 10.69 -22.11
C GLY A 668 6.97 11.69 -21.46
N LEU A 669 6.46 11.38 -20.26
CA LEU A 669 5.49 12.18 -19.54
C LEU A 669 6.15 13.06 -18.48
N VAL A 670 5.62 14.27 -18.27
CA VAL A 670 6.18 15.25 -17.34
C VAL A 670 5.30 15.34 -16.11
N PRO A 671 5.82 14.98 -14.91
CA PRO A 671 5.02 14.90 -13.69
C PRO A 671 4.59 16.26 -13.13
N GLY A 672 5.28 17.35 -13.43
CA GLY A 672 4.94 18.69 -12.91
C GLY A 672 5.79 19.81 -13.49
N SER A 673 5.71 21.00 -12.89
CA SER A 673 6.44 22.20 -13.30
C SER A 673 7.47 22.67 -12.26
N THR A 674 7.17 22.50 -10.98
CA THR A 674 8.04 22.87 -9.85
C THR A 674 8.12 21.72 -8.86
N ALA A 675 9.33 21.28 -8.55
CA ALA A 675 9.53 20.08 -7.77
C ALA A 675 10.39 20.29 -6.52
N VAL A 676 10.05 19.54 -5.46
CA VAL A 676 10.88 19.29 -4.29
C VAL A 676 11.24 17.80 -4.29
N VAL A 677 12.48 17.47 -3.94
CA VAL A 677 12.94 16.08 -3.77
C VAL A 677 13.17 15.82 -2.27
N LEU A 678 12.58 14.78 -1.74
CA LEU A 678 12.78 14.33 -0.36
C LEU A 678 13.64 13.07 -0.36
N GLY A 679 14.81 13.17 0.28
CA GLY A 679 15.85 12.15 0.32
C GLY A 679 16.95 12.40 -0.71
N SER A 680 18.21 12.31 -0.28
CA SER A 680 19.41 12.58 -1.06
C SER A 680 20.13 11.30 -1.52
N GLY A 681 19.41 10.17 -1.63
CA GLY A 681 19.92 8.95 -2.26
C GLY A 681 20.17 9.15 -3.76
N ASP A 682 20.99 8.32 -4.37
CA ASP A 682 21.42 8.47 -5.77
C ASP A 682 20.26 8.65 -6.75
N ILE A 683 19.19 7.89 -6.60
CA ILE A 683 18.01 8.01 -7.47
C ILE A 683 17.39 9.41 -7.33
N GLY A 684 17.32 9.97 -6.12
CA GLY A 684 16.80 11.32 -5.88
C GLY A 684 17.65 12.40 -6.54
N LEU A 685 18.98 12.29 -6.42
CA LEU A 685 19.93 13.20 -7.04
C LEU A 685 19.83 13.15 -8.58
N ILE A 686 19.83 11.95 -9.14
CA ILE A 686 19.69 11.71 -10.58
C ILE A 686 18.36 12.26 -11.10
N MET A 687 17.27 12.07 -10.35
CA MET A 687 15.96 12.60 -10.72
C MET A 687 15.90 14.12 -10.63
N ALA A 688 16.56 14.76 -9.65
CA ALA A 688 16.67 16.21 -9.59
C ALA A 688 17.32 16.78 -10.86
N ARG A 689 18.44 16.20 -11.31
CA ARG A 689 19.06 16.53 -12.59
C ARG A 689 18.13 16.27 -13.77
N ARG A 690 17.52 15.09 -13.83
CA ARG A 690 16.65 14.68 -14.94
C ARG A 690 15.46 15.61 -15.12
N MET A 691 14.81 15.98 -14.01
CA MET A 691 13.71 16.94 -13.99
C MET A 691 14.14 18.31 -14.50
N SER A 692 15.30 18.80 -14.05
CA SER A 692 15.86 20.09 -14.53
C SER A 692 16.13 20.07 -16.02
N LEU A 693 16.70 18.99 -16.56
CA LEU A 693 16.92 18.80 -17.99
C LEU A 693 15.60 18.73 -18.79
N SER A 694 14.49 18.38 -18.17
CA SER A 694 13.16 18.34 -18.78
C SER A 694 12.36 19.62 -18.56
N GLY A 695 12.99 20.70 -18.05
CA GLY A 695 12.36 22.01 -17.85
C GLY A 695 11.56 22.14 -16.55
N ILE A 696 11.60 21.15 -15.64
CA ILE A 696 11.00 21.25 -14.32
C ILE A 696 11.95 22.03 -13.41
N LYS A 697 11.46 23.05 -12.73
CA LYS A 697 12.24 23.79 -11.74
C LYS A 697 12.34 22.99 -10.43
N VAL A 698 13.52 22.43 -10.15
CA VAL A 698 13.78 21.76 -8.88
C VAL A 698 14.19 22.81 -7.83
N LEU A 699 13.41 22.93 -6.76
CA LEU A 699 13.60 23.96 -5.73
C LEU A 699 14.64 23.56 -4.68
N GLY A 700 14.85 22.27 -4.48
CA GLY A 700 15.86 21.73 -3.57
C GLY A 700 15.67 20.24 -3.29
N VAL A 701 16.72 19.66 -2.73
CA VAL A 701 16.75 18.30 -2.18
C VAL A 701 16.85 18.41 -0.66
N TYR A 702 15.97 17.71 0.06
CA TYR A 702 15.84 17.74 1.51
C TYR A 702 16.20 16.39 2.09
N GLU A 703 17.12 16.39 3.07
CA GLU A 703 17.66 15.19 3.70
C GLU A 703 17.54 15.27 5.23
N ILE A 704 16.95 14.24 5.83
CA ILE A 704 16.77 14.14 7.28
C ILE A 704 18.08 13.91 8.03
N MET A 705 19.09 13.35 7.33
CA MET A 705 20.40 13.05 7.89
C MET A 705 21.31 14.28 7.83
N PRO A 706 22.37 14.35 8.68
CA PRO A 706 23.38 15.40 8.60
C PRO A 706 24.36 15.23 7.42
N PHE A 707 24.15 14.24 6.58
CA PHE A 707 24.94 13.92 5.39
C PHE A 707 24.05 13.38 4.28
N SER A 708 24.51 13.53 3.03
CA SER A 708 23.85 12.91 1.88
C SER A 708 24.05 11.40 1.86
N SER A 709 23.00 10.67 1.50
CA SER A 709 23.02 9.21 1.31
C SER A 709 23.38 8.80 -0.13
N GLY A 710 23.64 9.75 -1.03
CA GLY A 710 24.09 9.49 -2.39
C GLY A 710 25.62 9.63 -2.56
N LEU A 711 26.14 9.09 -3.65
CA LEU A 711 27.55 9.14 -4.00
C LEU A 711 27.99 10.60 -4.26
N ARG A 712 29.20 10.98 -3.80
CA ARG A 712 29.72 12.35 -3.96
C ARG A 712 29.71 12.84 -5.40
N ARG A 713 30.04 11.97 -6.38
CA ARG A 713 29.98 12.33 -7.80
C ARG A 713 28.59 12.79 -8.23
N ASN A 714 27.54 12.14 -7.71
CA ASN A 714 26.16 12.47 -8.05
C ASN A 714 25.72 13.78 -7.38
N ILE A 715 26.25 14.13 -6.20
CA ILE A 715 26.04 15.45 -5.62
C ILE A 715 26.57 16.53 -6.56
N VAL A 716 27.80 16.41 -7.02
CA VAL A 716 28.43 17.37 -7.94
C VAL A 716 27.66 17.43 -9.28
N GLN A 717 27.52 16.30 -9.96
CA GLN A 717 26.96 16.23 -11.31
C GLN A 717 25.45 16.47 -11.38
N CYS A 718 24.72 16.24 -10.30
CA CYS A 718 23.27 16.35 -10.32
C CYS A 718 22.74 17.57 -9.58
N LEU A 719 23.48 18.11 -8.61
CA LEU A 719 23.05 19.28 -7.85
C LEU A 719 23.93 20.50 -8.12
N ASP A 720 25.26 20.42 -7.88
CA ASP A 720 26.15 21.56 -8.00
C ASP A 720 26.17 22.12 -9.42
N ASP A 721 26.30 21.26 -10.45
CA ASP A 721 26.30 21.64 -11.88
C ASP A 721 24.96 22.27 -12.32
N PHE A 722 23.86 22.02 -11.60
CA PHE A 722 22.53 22.55 -11.89
C PHE A 722 22.09 23.64 -10.91
N GLY A 723 22.91 24.00 -9.94
CA GLY A 723 22.59 25.00 -8.92
C GLY A 723 21.40 24.61 -8.02
N ILE A 724 21.18 23.30 -7.79
CA ILE A 724 20.10 22.80 -6.95
C ILE A 724 20.59 22.71 -5.50
N PRO A 725 19.95 23.40 -4.54
CA PRO A 725 20.39 23.37 -3.14
C PRO A 725 20.10 22.02 -2.47
N LEU A 726 21.05 21.54 -1.66
CA LEU A 726 20.92 20.40 -0.77
C LEU A 726 20.75 20.89 0.67
N HIS A 727 19.62 20.55 1.29
CA HIS A 727 19.27 20.93 2.65
C HIS A 727 19.38 19.70 3.56
N LEU A 728 20.43 19.65 4.39
CA LEU A 728 20.65 18.59 5.38
C LEU A 728 19.93 18.93 6.68
N LEU A 729 19.60 17.90 7.49
CA LEU A 729 18.82 18.01 8.73
C LEU A 729 17.50 18.76 8.51
N ARG A 730 16.86 18.54 7.36
CA ARG A 730 15.54 19.08 7.03
C ARG A 730 14.66 18.01 6.39
N THR A 731 13.38 18.01 6.71
CA THR A 731 12.44 17.03 6.15
C THR A 731 11.08 17.64 5.84
N VAL A 732 10.31 17.01 4.94
CA VAL A 732 8.92 17.37 4.69
C VAL A 732 8.04 16.83 5.81
N VAL A 733 7.25 17.70 6.44
CA VAL A 733 6.39 17.37 7.58
C VAL A 733 4.91 17.39 7.21
N ARG A 734 4.49 18.17 6.19
CA ARG A 734 3.09 18.27 5.77
C ARG A 734 2.97 18.56 4.29
N LEU A 735 1.90 18.02 3.69
CA LEU A 735 1.50 18.28 2.30
C LEU A 735 0.26 19.17 2.27
N GLU A 736 0.26 20.14 1.36
CA GLU A 736 -0.85 21.04 1.12
C GLU A 736 -1.35 20.94 -0.34
N GLY A 737 -2.66 20.97 -0.51
CA GLY A 737 -3.34 20.91 -1.80
C GLY A 737 -4.57 20.00 -1.74
N GLU A 738 -5.65 20.42 -2.33
CA GLU A 738 -6.91 19.68 -2.33
C GLU A 738 -6.95 18.65 -3.49
N THR A 739 -6.68 19.08 -4.70
CA THR A 739 -6.67 18.23 -5.89
C THR A 739 -5.25 17.83 -6.28
N ARG A 740 -4.37 18.85 -6.44
CA ARG A 740 -2.96 18.68 -6.73
C ARG A 740 -2.13 19.37 -5.65
N LEU A 741 -0.91 18.89 -5.42
CA LEU A 741 0.05 19.50 -4.52
C LEU A 741 0.25 20.97 -4.90
N ASN A 742 0.17 21.87 -3.93
CA ASN A 742 0.43 23.30 -4.13
C ASN A 742 1.56 23.82 -3.24
N ALA A 743 1.90 23.06 -2.19
CA ALA A 743 3.08 23.31 -1.37
C ALA A 743 3.45 22.06 -0.54
N VAL A 744 4.70 21.99 -0.16
CA VAL A 744 5.17 21.17 0.97
C VAL A 744 5.56 22.09 2.11
N VAL A 745 5.40 21.60 3.34
CA VAL A 745 5.95 22.24 4.54
C VAL A 745 7.13 21.42 4.99
N VAL A 746 8.28 22.06 5.13
CA VAL A 746 9.53 21.45 5.61
C VAL A 746 9.85 21.98 7.01
N ALA A 747 10.57 21.21 7.82
CA ALA A 747 11.06 21.63 9.14
C ALA A 747 12.49 21.16 9.34
N ASP A 748 13.21 21.85 10.22
CA ASP A 748 14.51 21.42 10.71
C ASP A 748 14.37 20.16 11.56
N VAL A 749 15.42 19.34 11.60
CA VAL A 749 15.43 18.06 12.30
C VAL A 749 16.49 18.06 13.39
N ASP A 750 16.11 17.65 14.57
CA ASP A 750 17.04 17.41 15.68
C ASP A 750 17.98 16.26 15.33
N PRO A 751 19.31 16.48 15.32
CA PRO A 751 20.27 15.48 14.88
C PRO A 751 20.36 14.25 15.81
N ALA A 752 19.98 14.36 17.08
CA ALA A 752 20.05 13.26 18.05
C ALA A 752 18.79 12.37 17.98
N THR A 753 17.60 12.99 17.91
CA THR A 753 16.31 12.28 17.95
C THR A 753 15.76 11.95 16.57
N ARG A 754 16.26 12.62 15.53
CA ARG A 754 15.76 12.56 14.14
C ARG A 754 14.29 12.97 14.02
N ARG A 755 13.83 13.85 14.92
CA ARG A 755 12.47 14.38 14.90
C ARG A 755 12.45 15.82 14.41
N PRO A 756 11.39 16.24 13.70
CA PRO A 756 11.21 17.64 13.34
C PRO A 756 11.16 18.53 14.57
N ILE A 757 11.76 19.70 14.46
CA ILE A 757 11.77 20.74 15.49
C ILE A 757 10.58 21.66 15.27
N GLU A 758 9.67 21.72 16.23
CA GLU A 758 8.48 22.58 16.19
C GLU A 758 8.86 24.07 16.12
N GLY A 759 8.14 24.84 15.29
CA GLY A 759 8.38 26.27 15.11
C GLY A 759 9.44 26.61 14.04
N THR A 760 9.99 25.60 13.34
CA THR A 760 10.95 25.78 12.24
C THR A 760 10.33 25.54 10.88
N GLU A 761 8.99 25.44 10.82
CA GLU A 761 8.25 25.09 9.61
C GLU A 761 8.38 26.20 8.56
N GLU A 762 8.75 25.79 7.35
CA GLU A 762 8.81 26.63 6.18
C GLU A 762 7.92 26.07 5.06
N ARG A 763 7.06 26.92 4.48
CA ARG A 763 6.18 26.56 3.38
C ARG A 763 6.87 26.80 2.04
N ILE A 764 6.98 25.75 1.23
CA ILE A 764 7.61 25.79 -0.09
C ILE A 764 6.55 25.50 -1.16
N PRO A 765 6.14 26.50 -1.95
CA PRO A 765 5.20 26.32 -3.06
C PRO A 765 5.80 25.44 -4.15
N CYS A 766 5.15 24.31 -4.45
CA CYS A 766 5.52 23.39 -5.53
C CYS A 766 4.32 22.53 -5.92
N ASP A 767 4.31 22.01 -7.15
CA ASP A 767 3.26 21.13 -7.66
C ASP A 767 3.67 19.65 -7.69
N THR A 768 4.92 19.36 -7.33
CA THR A 768 5.49 18.02 -7.39
C THR A 768 6.41 17.76 -6.20
N LEU A 769 6.20 16.60 -5.55
CA LEU A 769 7.11 16.04 -4.55
C LEU A 769 7.60 14.68 -5.03
N VAL A 770 8.93 14.51 -5.10
CA VAL A 770 9.57 13.24 -5.44
C VAL A 770 10.18 12.63 -4.19
N LEU A 771 9.83 11.39 -3.90
CA LEU A 771 10.27 10.65 -2.71
C LEU A 771 11.43 9.71 -3.07
N SER A 772 12.59 9.91 -2.45
CA SER A 772 13.79 9.06 -2.55
C SER A 772 14.27 8.65 -1.15
N CYS A 773 13.36 8.08 -0.35
CA CYS A 773 13.55 7.85 1.09
C CYS A 773 13.96 6.40 1.43
N GLY A 774 14.67 5.75 0.54
CA GLY A 774 15.21 4.41 0.68
C GLY A 774 14.40 3.32 -0.02
N LEU A 775 15.07 2.20 -0.20
CA LEU A 775 14.57 0.99 -0.85
C LEU A 775 14.28 -0.08 0.20
N ILE A 776 13.34 -0.95 -0.09
CA ILE A 776 12.95 -2.10 0.73
C ILE A 776 13.02 -3.34 -0.17
N PRO A 777 13.78 -4.38 0.20
CA PRO A 777 13.81 -5.66 -0.51
C PRO A 777 12.40 -6.24 -0.75
N GLU A 778 12.18 -6.79 -1.93
CA GLU A 778 10.88 -7.32 -2.35
C GLU A 778 10.86 -8.83 -2.16
N ASN A 779 10.34 -9.29 -1.02
CA ASN A 779 10.44 -10.69 -0.57
C ASN A 779 9.07 -11.35 -0.31
N GLU A 780 7.98 -10.87 -0.91
CA GLU A 780 6.67 -11.50 -0.77
C GLU A 780 6.70 -12.95 -1.28
N VAL A 781 7.30 -13.18 -2.45
CA VAL A 781 7.49 -14.54 -3.00
C VAL A 781 8.40 -15.39 -2.11
N ALA A 782 9.44 -14.81 -1.51
CA ALA A 782 10.31 -15.51 -0.55
C ALA A 782 9.53 -16.00 0.69
N LYS A 783 8.57 -15.21 1.18
CA LYS A 783 7.71 -15.57 2.31
C LYS A 783 6.82 -16.78 2.00
N THR A 784 6.33 -16.92 0.77
CA THR A 784 5.52 -18.10 0.38
C THR A 784 6.31 -19.39 0.48
N ALA A 785 7.61 -19.33 0.22
CA ALA A 785 8.53 -20.46 0.39
C ALA A 785 8.98 -20.70 1.85
N GLY A 786 8.57 -19.85 2.80
CA GLY A 786 9.00 -19.97 4.21
C GLY A 786 10.42 -19.48 4.50
N VAL A 787 11.00 -18.64 3.63
CA VAL A 787 12.35 -18.08 3.80
C VAL A 787 12.39 -17.12 4.99
N ALA A 788 13.35 -17.33 5.91
CA ALA A 788 13.59 -16.42 7.02
C ALA A 788 14.17 -15.09 6.52
N LEU A 789 13.59 -13.96 6.98
CA LEU A 789 14.02 -12.62 6.61
C LEU A 789 14.75 -11.92 7.76
N SER A 790 15.79 -11.18 7.43
CA SER A 790 16.52 -10.32 8.38
C SER A 790 15.68 -9.09 8.73
N PRO A 791 15.44 -8.80 10.01
CA PRO A 791 14.69 -7.62 10.44
C PRO A 791 15.42 -6.29 10.13
N MET A 792 16.74 -6.36 9.90
CA MET A 792 17.56 -5.17 9.61
C MET A 792 17.58 -4.80 8.13
N THR A 793 17.70 -5.79 7.24
CA THR A 793 17.75 -5.56 5.79
C THR A 793 16.38 -5.73 5.13
N GLY A 794 15.49 -6.55 5.68
CA GLY A 794 14.27 -7.04 5.04
C GLY A 794 14.53 -8.09 3.96
N GLY A 795 15.79 -8.43 3.72
CA GLY A 795 16.21 -9.48 2.78
C GLY A 795 16.31 -10.86 3.45
N ALA A 796 16.52 -11.90 2.66
CA ALA A 796 16.70 -13.26 3.16
C ALA A 796 17.90 -13.38 4.11
N VAL A 797 17.79 -14.23 5.12
CA VAL A 797 18.94 -14.72 5.88
C VAL A 797 19.65 -15.75 5.01
N VAL A 798 20.95 -15.53 4.72
CA VAL A 798 21.73 -16.39 3.82
C VAL A 798 23.07 -16.77 4.40
N ASP A 799 23.62 -17.88 3.87
CA ASP A 799 25.02 -18.29 4.09
C ASP A 799 26.00 -17.66 3.05
N GLU A 800 27.28 -18.07 3.10
CA GLU A 800 28.33 -17.60 2.19
C GLU A 800 28.09 -18.00 0.71
N ARG A 801 27.27 -19.04 0.49
CA ARG A 801 26.83 -19.50 -0.84
C ARG A 801 25.58 -18.81 -1.33
N LEU A 802 25.04 -17.88 -0.55
CA LEU A 802 23.78 -17.20 -0.75
C LEU A 802 22.56 -18.14 -0.69
N ALA A 803 22.72 -19.32 -0.07
CA ALA A 803 21.61 -20.22 0.23
C ALA A 803 20.79 -19.65 1.41
N THR A 804 19.48 -19.70 1.29
CA THR A 804 18.55 -19.21 2.31
C THR A 804 18.31 -20.27 3.41
N SER A 805 17.48 -19.96 4.38
CA SER A 805 17.00 -20.92 5.39
C SER A 805 16.21 -22.09 4.80
N VAL A 806 15.81 -22.03 3.53
CA VAL A 806 15.06 -23.08 2.83
C VAL A 806 15.97 -23.78 1.81
N PRO A 807 16.24 -25.08 1.95
CA PRO A 807 17.10 -25.82 1.03
C PRO A 807 16.64 -25.68 -0.42
N GLY A 808 17.59 -25.43 -1.33
CA GLY A 808 17.30 -25.22 -2.75
C GLY A 808 16.79 -23.83 -3.12
N VAL A 809 16.66 -22.92 -2.15
CA VAL A 809 16.30 -21.51 -2.42
C VAL A 809 17.48 -20.60 -2.11
N PHE A 810 17.87 -19.77 -3.08
CA PHE A 810 18.96 -18.81 -3.02
C PHE A 810 18.44 -17.39 -3.20
N ALA A 811 19.16 -16.36 -2.71
CA ALA A 811 18.77 -14.98 -2.86
C ALA A 811 19.96 -14.10 -3.24
N CYS A 812 19.73 -13.09 -4.10
CA CYS A 812 20.76 -12.15 -4.53
C CYS A 812 20.22 -10.78 -4.93
N GLY A 813 21.14 -9.83 -5.07
CA GLY A 813 20.83 -8.47 -5.49
C GLY A 813 19.99 -7.70 -4.47
N ASN A 814 19.20 -6.74 -4.93
CA ASN A 814 18.41 -5.87 -4.05
C ASN A 814 17.27 -6.61 -3.30
N ALA A 815 16.97 -7.84 -3.64
CA ALA A 815 16.10 -8.71 -2.84
C ALA A 815 16.77 -9.18 -1.54
N LEU A 816 18.12 -9.26 -1.53
CA LEU A 816 18.91 -9.65 -0.36
C LEU A 816 19.31 -8.43 0.47
N HIS A 817 19.98 -7.49 -0.15
CA HIS A 817 20.29 -6.15 0.43
C HIS A 817 20.56 -5.14 -0.68
N VAL A 818 20.30 -3.87 -0.40
CA VAL A 818 20.41 -2.81 -1.42
C VAL A 818 21.88 -2.55 -1.79
N HIS A 819 22.21 -2.70 -3.06
CA HIS A 819 23.53 -2.42 -3.62
C HIS A 819 23.69 -0.97 -4.08
N ASP A 820 24.92 -0.45 -4.05
CA ASP A 820 25.28 0.89 -4.53
C ASP A 820 25.46 0.91 -6.05
N LEU A 821 25.90 -0.21 -6.63
CA LEU A 821 26.19 -0.37 -8.06
C LEU A 821 25.53 -1.65 -8.60
N ALA A 822 25.00 -1.57 -9.82
CA ALA A 822 24.45 -2.73 -10.53
C ALA A 822 25.52 -3.83 -10.74
N ASP A 823 26.79 -3.44 -10.97
CA ASP A 823 27.94 -4.34 -11.08
C ASP A 823 28.01 -5.30 -9.88
N PHE A 824 27.83 -4.80 -8.67
CA PHE A 824 27.91 -5.62 -7.45
C PHE A 824 26.68 -6.52 -7.28
N ALA A 825 25.52 -6.06 -7.73
CA ALA A 825 24.33 -6.91 -7.75
C ALA A 825 24.51 -8.07 -8.76
N SER A 826 25.09 -7.83 -9.93
CA SER A 826 25.42 -8.86 -10.91
C SER A 826 26.46 -9.84 -10.39
N GLU A 827 27.53 -9.37 -9.71
CA GLU A 827 28.54 -10.25 -9.09
C GLU A 827 27.92 -11.16 -8.04
N GLU A 828 26.99 -10.66 -7.25
CA GLU A 828 26.25 -11.45 -6.26
C GLU A 828 25.34 -12.46 -6.95
N GLY A 829 24.65 -12.05 -8.03
CA GLY A 829 23.85 -12.93 -8.87
C GLY A 829 24.66 -14.08 -9.44
N GLU A 830 25.89 -13.83 -9.95
CA GLU A 830 26.77 -14.89 -10.45
C GLU A 830 27.08 -15.94 -9.38
N ARG A 831 27.35 -15.52 -8.14
CA ARG A 831 27.60 -16.44 -7.03
C ARG A 831 26.35 -17.28 -6.72
N ALA A 832 25.18 -16.63 -6.62
CA ALA A 832 23.92 -17.32 -6.36
C ALA A 832 23.58 -18.34 -7.44
N GLY A 833 23.76 -17.98 -8.73
CA GLY A 833 23.53 -18.87 -9.86
C GLY A 833 24.47 -20.09 -9.87
N ALA A 834 25.76 -19.87 -9.60
CA ALA A 834 26.74 -20.97 -9.49
C ALA A 834 26.42 -21.93 -8.31
N SER A 835 26.03 -21.37 -7.16
CA SER A 835 25.63 -22.14 -5.98
C SER A 835 24.36 -22.95 -6.23
N ALA A 836 23.34 -22.35 -6.86
CA ALA A 836 22.10 -23.03 -7.22
C ALA A 836 22.36 -24.20 -8.21
N ALA A 837 23.22 -23.99 -9.20
CA ALA A 837 23.63 -25.07 -10.12
C ALA A 837 24.36 -26.20 -9.44
N ALA A 838 25.26 -25.90 -8.48
CA ALA A 838 25.94 -26.90 -7.69
C ALA A 838 24.96 -27.72 -6.84
N PHE A 839 24.02 -27.05 -6.18
CA PHE A 839 22.96 -27.72 -5.41
C PHE A 839 22.09 -28.63 -6.29
N ALA A 840 21.67 -28.15 -7.46
CA ALA A 840 20.81 -28.91 -8.37
C ALA A 840 21.48 -30.16 -8.91
N ARG A 841 22.81 -30.13 -9.12
CA ARG A 841 23.61 -31.33 -9.49
C ARG A 841 23.72 -32.30 -8.33
N ALA A 842 24.07 -31.84 -7.13
CA ALA A 842 24.17 -32.70 -5.95
C ALA A 842 22.84 -33.41 -5.63
N ALA A 843 21.72 -32.71 -5.79
CA ALA A 843 20.39 -33.29 -5.63
C ALA A 843 20.11 -34.41 -6.67
N ALA A 844 20.59 -34.27 -7.90
CA ALA A 844 20.47 -35.32 -8.94
C ALA A 844 21.30 -36.57 -8.61
N ASP A 845 22.50 -36.36 -8.08
CA ASP A 845 23.40 -37.48 -7.68
C ASP A 845 22.87 -38.23 -6.45
N THR A 846 22.23 -37.52 -5.50
CA THR A 846 21.65 -38.11 -4.27
C THR A 846 20.39 -38.93 -4.56
N MET A 847 19.60 -38.58 -5.58
CA MET A 847 18.47 -39.41 -6.03
C MET A 847 18.90 -40.76 -6.62
N CYS A 848 20.16 -40.89 -7.04
CA CYS A 848 20.75 -42.14 -7.49
C CYS A 848 21.36 -42.96 -6.33
N ALA A 849 21.58 -42.36 -5.16
CA ALA A 849 22.14 -43.02 -3.98
C ALA A 849 21.18 -42.93 -2.80
N THR A 850 20.36 -43.94 -2.60
CA THR A 850 19.64 -44.13 -1.33
C THR A 850 20.67 -44.33 -0.21
N ASP A 851 20.67 -43.41 0.76
CA ASP A 851 21.49 -43.32 1.95
C ASP A 851 22.65 -42.29 1.95
N ALA A 852 22.29 -41.01 2.11
CA ALA A 852 23.15 -40.02 2.75
C ALA A 852 22.37 -38.80 3.19
N VAL A 853 21.52 -38.88 4.19
CA VAL A 853 21.17 -37.74 5.03
C VAL A 853 22.37 -37.50 5.95
N GLY A 854 23.29 -36.64 5.53
CA GLY A 854 24.35 -36.13 6.38
C GLY A 854 23.75 -35.34 7.52
N ASN A 855 23.77 -35.87 8.73
CA ASN A 855 23.52 -35.11 9.95
C ASN A 855 24.48 -33.91 9.98
N ALA A 856 24.00 -32.72 9.75
CA ALA A 856 24.70 -31.50 10.13
C ALA A 856 24.80 -31.49 11.68
N SER A 857 25.93 -31.93 12.19
CA SER A 857 26.13 -32.17 13.62
C SER A 857 26.35 -30.91 14.43
N GLU A 858 26.57 -29.76 13.80
CA GLU A 858 26.83 -28.50 14.47
C GLU A 858 26.07 -27.34 13.77
N PRO A 859 25.54 -26.37 14.56
CA PRO A 859 24.90 -25.19 13.99
C PRO A 859 25.89 -24.31 13.17
N PRO A 860 25.43 -23.55 12.17
CA PRO A 860 26.28 -22.65 11.41
C PRO A 860 26.88 -21.57 12.30
N ILE A 861 27.95 -20.92 11.83
CA ILE A 861 28.60 -19.81 12.53
C ILE A 861 27.71 -18.57 12.33
N GLU A 862 27.29 -17.97 13.43
CA GLU A 862 26.50 -16.71 13.39
C GLU A 862 27.40 -15.52 13.07
N VAL A 863 26.94 -14.63 12.17
CA VAL A 863 27.63 -13.37 11.82
C VAL A 863 26.81 -12.19 12.29
N VAL A 864 27.35 -11.40 13.23
CA VAL A 864 26.62 -10.30 13.82
C VAL A 864 27.27 -8.94 13.54
N ALA A 865 26.42 -7.92 13.47
CA ALA A 865 26.84 -6.53 13.40
C ALA A 865 27.14 -6.03 14.81
N GLY A 866 28.39 -5.60 15.04
CA GLY A 866 28.84 -4.99 16.27
C GLY A 866 28.84 -3.46 16.22
N LYS A 867 29.63 -2.84 17.10
CA LYS A 867 29.70 -1.39 17.21
C LYS A 867 30.04 -0.72 15.89
N GLY A 868 29.24 0.29 15.50
CA GLY A 868 29.46 1.10 14.30
C GLY A 868 29.05 0.42 12.98
N VAL A 869 28.53 -0.81 13.02
CA VAL A 869 28.03 -1.57 11.87
C VAL A 869 26.52 -1.70 11.96
N ARG A 870 25.82 -1.45 10.86
CA ARG A 870 24.36 -1.50 10.80
C ARG A 870 23.82 -2.89 10.53
N TYR A 871 24.45 -3.63 9.61
CA TYR A 871 24.13 -5.02 9.25
C TYR A 871 25.32 -5.66 8.53
N VAL A 872 25.33 -6.98 8.48
CA VAL A 872 26.31 -7.80 7.72
C VAL A 872 25.55 -8.85 6.90
N VAL A 873 26.06 -9.17 5.73
CA VAL A 873 25.63 -10.27 4.85
C VAL A 873 26.88 -11.03 4.38
N PRO A 874 26.91 -12.37 4.48
CA PRO A 874 25.89 -13.28 5.01
C PRO A 874 25.71 -13.15 6.52
N GLN A 875 24.55 -13.61 7.02
CA GLN A 875 24.25 -13.65 8.45
C GLN A 875 24.68 -14.93 9.14
N VAL A 876 24.94 -15.96 8.38
CA VAL A 876 25.48 -17.24 8.86
C VAL A 876 26.58 -17.72 7.91
N ILE A 877 27.49 -18.54 8.40
CA ILE A 877 28.53 -19.21 7.59
C ILE A 877 28.45 -20.70 7.88
N SER A 878 28.46 -21.51 6.82
CA SER A 878 28.42 -22.98 6.93
C SER A 878 29.70 -23.52 7.56
N ARG A 879 29.61 -24.64 8.26
CA ARG A 879 30.80 -25.32 8.83
C ARG A 879 31.72 -25.88 7.78
N ASP A 880 31.20 -26.15 6.61
CA ASP A 880 31.93 -26.68 5.43
C ASP A 880 32.31 -25.57 4.44
N ALA A 881 32.32 -24.33 4.88
CA ALA A 881 32.76 -23.22 4.04
C ALA A 881 34.22 -23.40 3.62
N GLU A 882 34.53 -23.21 2.34
CA GLU A 882 35.85 -23.33 1.77
C GLU A 882 36.33 -21.99 1.21
N GLY A 883 37.61 -21.69 1.41
CA GLY A 883 38.24 -20.46 0.92
C GLY A 883 37.79 -19.17 1.65
N PRO A 884 38.03 -18.01 1.07
CA PRO A 884 37.74 -16.74 1.70
C PRO A 884 36.25 -16.41 1.59
N VAL A 885 35.58 -16.23 2.78
CA VAL A 885 34.21 -15.73 2.89
C VAL A 885 34.20 -14.22 2.77
N THR A 886 33.37 -13.67 1.88
CA THR A 886 33.18 -12.23 1.73
C THR A 886 32.03 -11.75 2.61
N LEU A 887 32.33 -10.85 3.55
CA LEU A 887 31.36 -10.17 4.40
C LEU A 887 31.06 -8.78 3.82
N SER A 888 29.81 -8.52 3.46
CA SER A 888 29.33 -7.22 2.97
C SER A 888 28.57 -6.52 4.09
N PHE A 889 28.88 -5.25 4.39
CA PHE A 889 28.25 -4.53 5.50
C PHE A 889 28.19 -3.03 5.25
N ARG A 890 27.32 -2.34 6.00
CA ARG A 890 27.26 -0.88 6.04
C ARG A 890 27.51 -0.38 7.44
N VAL A 891 28.17 0.79 7.54
CA VAL A 891 28.35 1.48 8.83
C VAL A 891 27.07 2.19 9.25
N SER A 892 26.93 2.48 10.56
CA SER A 892 25.77 3.17 11.11
C SER A 892 25.85 4.69 10.98
N ASP A 893 27.07 5.24 10.96
CA ASP A 893 27.37 6.66 10.90
C ASP A 893 28.61 6.93 10.04
N VAL A 894 28.91 8.21 9.77
CA VAL A 894 30.17 8.61 9.12
C VAL A 894 31.31 8.40 10.12
N ILE A 895 32.32 7.61 9.71
CA ILE A 895 33.46 7.26 10.57
C ILE A 895 34.75 7.70 9.86
N GLU A 896 35.40 8.75 10.37
CA GLU A 896 36.70 9.19 9.90
C GLU A 896 37.82 8.31 10.45
N GLY A 897 38.81 7.99 9.60
CA GLY A 897 39.89 7.08 9.93
C GLY A 897 39.36 5.70 10.35
N ALA A 898 38.36 5.19 9.63
CA ALA A 898 37.65 3.98 9.99
C ALA A 898 38.58 2.76 10.08
N ARG A 899 38.43 1.98 11.16
CA ARG A 899 39.03 0.66 11.36
C ARG A 899 37.94 -0.35 11.46
N PHE A 900 38.04 -1.39 10.65
CA PHE A 900 37.13 -2.52 10.66
C PHE A 900 37.85 -3.73 11.23
N GLU A 901 37.16 -4.46 12.10
CA GLU A 901 37.67 -5.74 12.64
C GLU A 901 36.56 -6.79 12.58
N VAL A 902 36.94 -8.00 12.21
CA VAL A 902 36.14 -9.21 12.38
C VAL A 902 36.76 -9.96 13.53
N ARG A 903 35.98 -10.31 14.55
CA ARG A 903 36.42 -11.01 15.76
C ARG A 903 35.63 -12.28 15.98
N SER A 904 36.26 -13.33 16.46
CA SER A 904 35.52 -14.42 17.06
C SER A 904 34.87 -13.97 18.38
N CYS A 905 33.69 -14.49 18.68
CA CYS A 905 33.01 -14.26 19.95
C CYS A 905 32.80 -15.62 20.62
N ASP A 906 33.29 -15.74 21.86
CA ASP A 906 32.95 -16.85 22.76
C ASP A 906 31.96 -16.33 23.81
N ASP A 907 31.42 -17.20 24.65
CA ASP A 907 30.48 -16.84 25.72
C ASP A 907 31.10 -15.91 26.78
N ALA A 908 32.42 -15.69 26.74
CA ALA A 908 33.16 -14.82 27.66
C ALA A 908 33.41 -13.41 27.11
N GLY A 909 33.08 -13.11 25.83
CA GLY A 909 33.19 -11.76 25.21
C GLY A 909 34.18 -11.69 24.05
N ALA A 910 35.11 -10.75 24.04
CA ALA A 910 35.96 -10.45 22.90
C ALA A 910 37.02 -11.53 22.66
N GLY A 911 36.85 -12.31 21.56
CA GLY A 911 37.79 -13.29 21.08
C GLY A 911 38.88 -12.76 20.14
N GLU A 912 39.54 -13.63 19.39
CA GLU A 912 40.64 -13.32 18.49
C GLU A 912 40.19 -12.46 17.30
N VAL A 913 41.05 -11.58 16.80
CA VAL A 913 40.84 -10.81 15.60
C VAL A 913 41.18 -11.64 14.38
N LEU A 914 40.18 -11.94 13.57
CA LEU A 914 40.29 -12.79 12.37
C LEU A 914 40.66 -11.99 11.13
N ALA A 915 40.17 -10.78 11.01
CA ALA A 915 40.48 -9.90 9.89
C ALA A 915 40.46 -8.42 10.30
N ARG A 916 41.25 -7.58 9.57
CA ARG A 916 41.30 -6.13 9.76
C ARG A 916 41.31 -5.42 8.42
N ALA A 917 40.63 -4.27 8.36
CA ALA A 917 40.73 -3.31 7.25
C ALA A 917 40.71 -1.87 7.78
N ARG A 918 41.14 -0.94 6.92
CA ARG A 918 41.11 0.50 7.25
C ARG A 918 40.62 1.29 6.06
N ASP A 919 39.95 2.39 6.34
CA ASP A 919 39.54 3.36 5.35
C ASP A 919 39.74 4.79 5.88
N MET A 920 39.96 5.75 4.98
CA MET A 920 40.08 7.15 5.40
C MET A 920 38.74 7.69 5.93
N VAL A 921 37.65 7.32 5.28
CA VAL A 921 36.29 7.67 5.69
C VAL A 921 35.35 6.53 5.28
N ALA A 922 34.54 6.08 6.21
CA ALA A 922 33.43 5.18 5.92
C ALA A 922 32.11 5.92 6.06
N VAL A 923 31.23 5.78 5.08
CA VAL A 923 29.91 6.43 5.06
C VAL A 923 28.81 5.39 4.98
N PRO A 924 27.63 5.61 5.59
CA PRO A 924 26.51 4.67 5.53
C PRO A 924 25.98 4.42 4.12
N ALA A 925 26.20 5.36 3.20
CA ALA A 925 25.82 5.26 1.80
C ALA A 925 26.59 4.19 1.02
N GLU A 926 27.81 3.85 1.46
CA GLU A 926 28.69 2.94 0.73
C GLU A 926 28.81 1.59 1.44
N MET A 927 28.64 0.51 0.68
CA MET A 927 28.83 -0.85 1.15
C MET A 927 30.31 -1.17 1.26
N ARG A 928 30.72 -1.71 2.38
CA ARG A 928 32.08 -2.20 2.63
C ARG A 928 32.09 -3.71 2.51
N ARG A 929 33.24 -4.25 2.02
CA ARG A 929 33.47 -5.68 1.89
C ARG A 929 34.77 -6.06 2.55
N MET A 930 34.74 -7.13 3.36
CA MET A 930 35.93 -7.75 3.96
C MET A 930 35.93 -9.24 3.67
N LYS A 931 37.11 -9.82 3.56
CA LYS A 931 37.30 -11.27 3.42
C LYS A 931 37.85 -11.85 4.71
N VAL A 932 37.33 -13.00 5.08
CA VAL A 932 37.79 -13.83 6.21
C VAL A 932 38.06 -15.24 5.68
N ASP A 933 39.22 -15.76 5.95
CA ASP A 933 39.58 -17.13 5.52
C ASP A 933 38.79 -18.18 6.33
N ALA A 934 38.19 -19.15 5.67
CA ALA A 934 37.36 -20.16 6.31
C ALA A 934 38.16 -20.96 7.36
N GLU A 935 39.47 -21.17 7.13
CA GLU A 935 40.36 -21.84 8.08
C GLU A 935 40.43 -21.11 9.44
N SER A 936 40.33 -19.80 9.45
CA SER A 936 40.34 -18.99 10.68
C SER A 936 39.00 -19.03 11.45
N LEU A 937 37.96 -19.60 10.84
CA LEU A 937 36.63 -19.75 11.44
C LEU A 937 36.45 -21.07 12.19
N VAL A 938 37.42 -22.00 12.10
CA VAL A 938 37.35 -23.31 12.75
C VAL A 938 37.27 -23.11 14.27
N GLY A 939 36.23 -23.71 14.88
CA GLY A 939 35.98 -23.61 16.33
C GLY A 939 35.18 -22.35 16.76
N CYS A 940 34.91 -21.44 15.85
CA CYS A 940 34.06 -20.29 16.15
C CYS A 940 32.59 -20.69 16.14
N SER A 941 31.78 -20.25 17.11
CA SER A 941 30.33 -20.38 17.06
C SER A 941 29.68 -19.08 16.52
N ARG A 942 30.39 -17.95 16.69
CA ARG A 942 29.91 -16.61 16.33
C ARG A 942 31.08 -15.73 15.97
N ILE A 943 30.87 -14.82 15.00
CA ILE A 943 31.80 -13.74 14.67
C ILE A 943 31.08 -12.40 14.67
N GLU A 944 31.81 -11.34 15.03
CA GLU A 944 31.29 -9.98 15.09
C GLU A 944 32.10 -9.06 14.16
N VAL A 945 31.41 -8.23 13.38
CA VAL A 945 32.01 -7.19 12.53
C VAL A 945 31.85 -5.83 13.21
N THR A 946 32.94 -5.15 13.49
CA THR A 946 32.93 -3.81 14.15
C THR A 946 33.57 -2.75 13.25
N ALA A 947 33.13 -1.49 13.42
CA ALA A 947 33.68 -0.31 12.78
C ALA A 947 33.88 0.78 13.83
N VAL A 948 35.11 1.28 13.99
CA VAL A 948 35.44 2.31 14.97
C VAL A 948 36.36 3.36 14.35
N SER A 949 36.31 4.62 14.85
CA SER A 949 37.26 5.65 14.47
C SER A 949 38.67 5.28 14.95
N GLY A 950 39.60 5.33 14.03
CA GLY A 950 41.04 5.15 14.33
C GLY A 950 41.76 6.43 14.74
N LEU A 951 41.07 7.55 14.68
CA LEU A 951 41.60 8.81 15.21
C LEU A 951 41.61 8.77 16.72
N VAL A 952 42.79 8.70 17.33
CA VAL A 952 42.95 8.84 18.78
C VAL A 952 42.58 10.29 19.11
N THR A 953 41.41 10.54 19.68
CA THR A 953 41.14 11.79 20.39
C THR A 953 42.05 11.82 21.60
N SER A 954 43.20 12.49 21.52
CA SER A 954 43.99 12.87 22.66
C SER A 954 43.19 13.94 23.43
N GLN A 955 42.27 13.50 24.25
CA GLN A 955 41.82 14.28 25.38
C GLN A 955 43.00 14.30 26.38
N ALA A 956 43.84 15.29 26.21
CA ALA A 956 44.70 15.69 27.34
C ALA A 956 43.75 16.12 28.47
N PRO A 957 44.02 15.68 29.75
CA PRO A 957 43.24 16.16 30.85
C PRO A 957 43.50 17.66 30.95
N VAL A 958 42.44 18.46 30.91
CA VAL A 958 42.48 19.87 31.29
C VAL A 958 42.86 19.88 32.75
N ALA A 959 44.12 20.21 33.04
CA ALA A 959 44.60 20.50 34.39
C ALA A 959 43.83 21.72 34.89
N GLU A 960 43.01 21.54 35.89
CA GLU A 960 42.55 22.64 36.75
C GLU A 960 43.77 23.34 37.33
N GLY A 961 44.09 24.50 36.82
CA GLY A 961 45.18 25.36 37.26
C GLY A 961 44.64 26.72 37.67
N GLY A 962 44.62 26.90 38.97
CA GLY A 962 44.22 27.99 39.82
C GLY A 962 44.47 29.42 39.34
N THR A 963 43.55 30.23 39.79
CA THR A 963 43.62 31.63 40.20
C THR A 963 44.88 32.46 39.80
N ARG A 964 44.68 33.46 38.91
CA ARG A 964 44.89 34.89 39.20
C ARG A 964 44.23 35.79 38.19
#